data_e9c50946e061f1f72c7250e80fd40f80
#
_entry.id   e9c50946e061f1f72c7250e80fd40f80
#
_cell.length_a   1.000
_cell.length_b   1.000
_cell.length_c   1.000
_cell.angle_alpha   90.00
_cell.angle_beta   90.00
_cell.angle_gamma   90.00
#
_symmetry.space_group_name_H-M   'P 1'
#
loop_
_entity.id
_entity.type
_entity.pdbx_description
1 polymer ?
#
loop_
_entity_poly.entity_id
_entity_poly.type
_entity_poly.pdbx_seq_one_letter_code
_entity_poly.pdbx_strand_id
1 'polypeptide(L)'
;VSAVDSFGSKDTLKVGSTDYEVFRIDRVPGHEKLPFSLKVLLENLLRTEDGANITADHIRALGEWVPESEPDTEIQFTPARVVMQDFTGVPCIVDLATMREAVAALGGDANRINPLAPAEMVIDHSVIADLFGTEDALERNVELEYERNGERYQFLRWGQTAFDDFKVVPPGTGIVHQVNIEYLARVTMTREVGGALRAYPDTCVGTDSHTTMVNGLGVLGWGVGGIEAEAAMLGQPVSMLIPKVVGFKLTGSIPTGVTATDVVLTITQMLRKHGVVGKFVEFYGAGVAAVPLANRATIGNMSPEFGSTAAMFPIDDVTLDYLRLTGRSDEQIALVEQYSKLQKLWHDPAVEPVFSEYLELDLGTVVPSIAGPKRPQDRIELSSAKTQFESDLTNYADVSHDIVDLTIAESFPASDPGELQPQDEHSSHEHTHRSHAPSTASKPTTVELGEGGTFTIDHGAVAIAAITSCTNTSNPSVMLAAGLLARNAAQKGLKAKPWVKTTLAPGSKVVTDYYEKAGLTESLEALGFYTVGYGCTTCIGNSGPLLEEISAAVQDNDLAVTAVLSGNRNFEGRINPDVKMNYLASPPLVIAYALAGSMNFDFEVDALGTDSDGNDVFLKDIWPDAAEVQATIDSSIDKSMFDTQYAGVFDGDERWRALQTPEGSIFEWDESSTYVRKPPYFDGMTMETTPVTDIAGARVLAKLGDSVTTDHISPAGSIKADSPAGRYLDEHGIDRKDYNSYGSRRGNHEVMIRGTFANIRLRNQLLDGVEGGYTRDFTQPDALQSFIYDASQNYQAEGTPLVILGGKEYGSGSSRDWAAKGTSLLGVKAVIVESFERIHRSNLIGMGVVPLQFPAGESWESLGLDGTESISISGIEELNEGVTPKTVHVVAEPTEHSAEGKQTVEFDAVVRIDTPGEADYYRNGGILQYVLRSLV
;
A
#
# COMPACT_ATOMS: atom_id res chain seq x y z
N VAL A 1 -13.56 -28.92 -20.12
CA VAL A 1 -12.99 -28.53 -21.40
C VAL A 1 -11.58 -29.09 -21.48
N SER A 2 -11.23 -29.84 -22.56
CA SER A 2 -9.87 -30.32 -22.76
C SER A 2 -8.98 -29.08 -22.98
N ALA A 3 -7.89 -28.95 -22.22
CA ALA A 3 -6.94 -27.88 -22.41
C ALA A 3 -6.48 -27.85 -23.89
N VAL A 4 -6.55 -26.71 -24.51
CA VAL A 4 -6.00 -26.48 -25.85
C VAL A 4 -4.48 -26.35 -25.64
N ASP A 5 -3.67 -26.83 -26.56
CA ASP A 5 -2.22 -26.71 -26.54
C ASP A 5 -1.74 -26.41 -27.97
N SER A 6 -2.02 -25.20 -28.43
CA SER A 6 -1.78 -24.77 -29.81
C SER A 6 -0.28 -24.78 -30.19
N PHE A 7 0.62 -24.72 -29.23
CA PHE A 7 2.06 -24.67 -29.43
C PHE A 7 2.77 -26.01 -29.13
N GLY A 8 2.04 -27.05 -28.69
CA GLY A 8 2.64 -28.31 -28.25
C GLY A 8 3.60 -28.11 -27.07
N SER A 9 3.24 -27.23 -26.15
CA SER A 9 4.07 -26.79 -25.05
C SER A 9 4.08 -27.75 -23.87
N LYS A 10 3.06 -28.60 -23.78
CA LYS A 10 2.91 -29.58 -22.72
C LYS A 10 4.04 -30.62 -22.77
N ASP A 11 4.74 -30.81 -21.66
CA ASP A 11 5.88 -31.70 -21.52
C ASP A 11 5.96 -32.27 -20.09
N THR A 12 6.91 -33.13 -19.81
CA THR A 12 7.17 -33.72 -18.49
C THR A 12 8.55 -33.33 -17.99
N LEU A 13 8.58 -32.75 -16.78
CA LEU A 13 9.81 -32.50 -16.04
C LEU A 13 9.95 -33.55 -14.93
N LYS A 14 11.06 -34.27 -14.94
CA LYS A 14 11.37 -35.25 -13.88
C LYS A 14 12.31 -34.63 -12.86
N VAL A 15 11.89 -34.61 -11.61
CA VAL A 15 12.70 -34.16 -10.46
C VAL A 15 12.75 -35.28 -9.44
N GLY A 16 13.92 -35.83 -9.20
CA GLY A 16 14.07 -37.00 -8.34
C GLY A 16 13.27 -38.21 -8.85
N SER A 17 12.30 -38.65 -8.07
CA SER A 17 11.39 -39.76 -8.44
C SER A 17 10.05 -39.26 -9.00
N THR A 18 9.78 -37.99 -8.97
CA THR A 18 8.47 -37.40 -9.31
C THR A 18 8.48 -36.83 -10.72
N ASP A 19 7.43 -37.12 -11.46
CA ASP A 19 7.19 -36.57 -12.82
C ASP A 19 6.14 -35.44 -12.70
N TYR A 20 6.50 -34.26 -13.23
CA TYR A 20 5.64 -33.08 -13.24
C TYR A 20 5.22 -32.72 -14.67
N GLU A 21 3.93 -32.49 -14.88
CA GLU A 21 3.43 -31.87 -16.09
C GLU A 21 3.83 -30.39 -16.09
N VAL A 22 4.40 -29.91 -17.21
CA VAL A 22 4.86 -28.54 -17.40
C VAL A 22 4.46 -28.00 -18.77
N PHE A 23 4.40 -26.69 -18.93
CA PHE A 23 4.14 -26.02 -20.19
C PHE A 23 5.36 -25.19 -20.59
N ARG A 24 6.08 -25.63 -21.59
CA ARG A 24 7.40 -25.11 -21.99
C ARG A 24 7.28 -23.84 -22.81
N ILE A 25 7.89 -22.75 -22.32
CA ILE A 25 7.92 -21.47 -23.04
C ILE A 25 8.78 -21.51 -24.29
N ASP A 26 9.79 -22.39 -24.35
CA ASP A 26 10.70 -22.52 -25.51
C ASP A 26 10.02 -23.10 -26.76
N ARG A 27 8.73 -23.44 -26.69
CA ARG A 27 7.91 -23.79 -27.84
C ARG A 27 7.36 -22.58 -28.57
N VAL A 28 7.43 -21.39 -27.96
CA VAL A 28 6.94 -20.12 -28.54
C VAL A 28 8.11 -19.36 -29.16
N PRO A 29 8.08 -19.05 -30.47
CA PRO A 29 9.11 -18.20 -31.09
C PRO A 29 9.20 -16.83 -30.39
N GLY A 30 10.40 -16.34 -30.16
CA GLY A 30 10.69 -15.04 -29.56
C GLY A 30 10.83 -15.07 -28.04
N HIS A 31 10.52 -16.19 -27.36
CA HIS A 31 10.63 -16.34 -25.90
C HIS A 31 12.01 -15.95 -25.34
N GLU A 32 13.09 -16.14 -26.10
CA GLU A 32 14.46 -15.86 -25.66
C GLU A 32 14.73 -14.37 -25.42
N LYS A 33 13.96 -13.48 -26.05
CA LYS A 33 14.11 -12.03 -25.91
C LYS A 33 13.34 -11.46 -24.72
N LEU A 34 12.38 -12.23 -24.23
CA LEU A 34 11.49 -11.74 -23.19
C LEU A 34 12.21 -11.54 -21.86
N PRO A 35 11.94 -10.44 -21.15
CA PRO A 35 12.24 -10.30 -19.72
C PRO A 35 11.61 -11.43 -18.89
N PHE A 36 12.13 -11.66 -17.68
CA PHE A 36 11.66 -12.75 -16.80
C PHE A 36 10.17 -12.65 -16.49
N SER A 37 9.66 -11.45 -16.18
CA SER A 37 8.24 -11.22 -15.92
C SER A 37 7.35 -11.61 -17.09
N LEU A 38 7.76 -11.28 -18.32
CA LEU A 38 7.01 -11.66 -19.52
C LEU A 38 7.12 -13.15 -19.84
N LYS A 39 8.23 -13.82 -19.48
CA LYS A 39 8.33 -15.29 -19.55
C LYS A 39 7.34 -15.97 -18.61
N VAL A 40 7.15 -15.43 -17.40
CA VAL A 40 6.15 -15.93 -16.45
C VAL A 40 4.75 -15.75 -17.02
N LEU A 41 4.43 -14.59 -17.61
CA LEU A 41 3.16 -14.37 -18.29
C LEU A 41 2.96 -15.30 -19.49
N LEU A 42 4.02 -15.58 -20.26
CA LEU A 42 3.97 -16.50 -21.39
C LEU A 42 3.64 -17.92 -20.94
N GLU A 43 4.28 -18.42 -19.88
CA GLU A 43 3.93 -19.73 -19.30
C GLU A 43 2.47 -19.76 -18.83
N ASN A 44 2.04 -18.67 -18.17
CA ASN A 44 0.67 -18.56 -17.70
C ASN A 44 -0.34 -18.71 -18.84
N LEU A 45 -0.15 -18.00 -19.95
CA LEU A 45 -1.02 -18.11 -21.14
C LEU A 45 -1.00 -19.50 -21.74
N LEU A 46 0.19 -20.13 -21.88
CA LEU A 46 0.32 -21.49 -22.41
C LEU A 46 -0.45 -22.52 -21.57
N ARG A 47 -0.35 -22.39 -20.24
CA ARG A 47 -0.98 -23.33 -19.30
C ARG A 47 -2.48 -23.15 -19.19
N THR A 48 -2.98 -21.94 -19.43
CA THR A 48 -4.39 -21.58 -19.27
C THR A 48 -5.12 -21.38 -20.59
N GLU A 49 -4.51 -21.69 -21.72
CA GLU A 49 -5.12 -21.61 -23.05
C GLU A 49 -6.43 -22.41 -23.09
N ASP A 50 -7.53 -21.72 -23.39
CA ASP A 50 -8.88 -22.32 -23.49
C ASP A 50 -9.50 -22.17 -24.89
N GLY A 51 -8.86 -21.39 -25.76
CA GLY A 51 -9.31 -21.11 -27.12
C GLY A 51 -10.46 -20.12 -27.21
N ALA A 52 -10.90 -19.56 -26.07
CA ALA A 52 -11.97 -18.57 -25.98
C ALA A 52 -11.47 -17.27 -25.37
N ASN A 53 -11.17 -17.26 -24.07
CA ASN A 53 -10.64 -16.09 -23.37
C ASN A 53 -9.11 -15.98 -23.54
N ILE A 54 -8.43 -17.12 -23.59
CA ILE A 54 -6.98 -17.18 -23.78
C ILE A 54 -6.71 -18.00 -25.04
N THR A 55 -6.23 -17.34 -26.07
CA THR A 55 -6.10 -17.87 -27.42
C THR A 55 -4.64 -17.95 -27.86
N ALA A 56 -4.36 -18.74 -28.92
CA ALA A 56 -3.05 -18.78 -29.54
C ALA A 56 -2.55 -17.40 -30.02
N ASP A 57 -3.45 -16.47 -30.32
CA ASP A 57 -3.07 -15.12 -30.76
C ASP A 57 -2.52 -14.30 -29.59
N HIS A 58 -3.07 -14.42 -28.38
CA HIS A 58 -2.50 -13.80 -27.17
C HIS A 58 -1.09 -14.31 -26.86
N ILE A 59 -0.89 -15.63 -26.97
CA ILE A 59 0.41 -16.27 -26.76
C ILE A 59 1.41 -15.79 -27.81
N ARG A 60 1.01 -15.70 -29.08
CA ARG A 60 1.84 -15.21 -30.18
C ARG A 60 2.20 -13.74 -29.99
N ALA A 61 1.24 -12.90 -29.65
CA ALA A 61 1.46 -11.47 -29.37
C ALA A 61 2.51 -11.25 -28.30
N LEU A 62 2.48 -12.04 -27.23
CA LEU A 62 3.47 -11.96 -26.17
C LEU A 62 4.86 -12.45 -26.63
N GLY A 63 4.92 -13.55 -27.43
CA GLY A 63 6.18 -14.01 -28.02
C GLY A 63 6.82 -13.00 -29.00
N GLU A 64 5.98 -12.24 -29.71
CA GLU A 64 6.37 -11.20 -30.66
C GLU A 64 6.53 -9.80 -30.00
N TRP A 65 6.54 -9.72 -28.66
CA TRP A 65 6.65 -8.47 -27.94
C TRP A 65 7.77 -7.55 -28.46
N VAL A 66 7.41 -6.30 -28.68
CA VAL A 66 8.32 -5.24 -29.14
C VAL A 66 8.54 -4.23 -28.02
N PRO A 67 9.76 -4.11 -27.49
CA PRO A 67 10.05 -3.30 -26.31
C PRO A 67 9.65 -1.83 -26.42
N GLU A 68 9.79 -1.25 -27.61
CA GLU A 68 9.54 0.17 -27.88
C GLU A 68 8.07 0.51 -28.13
N SER A 69 7.22 -0.50 -28.37
CA SER A 69 5.79 -0.28 -28.66
C SER A 69 5.02 0.18 -27.45
N GLU A 70 4.03 1.06 -27.68
CA GLU A 70 3.03 1.34 -26.63
C GLU A 70 2.16 0.10 -26.41
N PRO A 71 1.79 -0.20 -25.17
CA PRO A 71 0.90 -1.30 -24.84
C PRO A 71 -0.48 -1.13 -25.50
N ASP A 72 -0.87 -2.06 -26.36
CA ASP A 72 -2.13 -2.06 -27.10
C ASP A 72 -2.84 -3.41 -27.11
N THR A 73 -2.13 -4.47 -26.74
CA THR A 73 -2.63 -5.85 -26.79
C THR A 73 -3.00 -6.32 -25.38
N GLU A 74 -4.25 -6.68 -25.21
CA GLU A 74 -4.79 -7.26 -23.98
C GLU A 74 -4.42 -8.73 -23.87
N ILE A 75 -4.07 -9.16 -22.66
CA ILE A 75 -3.94 -10.56 -22.26
C ILE A 75 -4.72 -10.82 -20.97
N GLN A 76 -5.02 -12.08 -20.71
CA GLN A 76 -5.74 -12.54 -19.53
C GLN A 76 -4.81 -13.34 -18.64
N PHE A 77 -4.49 -12.82 -17.46
CA PHE A 77 -3.59 -13.44 -16.50
C PHE A 77 -4.36 -14.17 -15.41
N THR A 78 -4.07 -15.45 -15.20
CA THR A 78 -4.66 -16.26 -14.14
C THR A 78 -3.64 -16.46 -13.00
N PRO A 79 -3.78 -15.76 -11.86
CA PRO A 79 -2.84 -15.91 -10.75
C PRO A 79 -2.88 -17.32 -10.16
N ALA A 80 -1.73 -17.79 -9.68
CA ALA A 80 -1.63 -19.10 -9.05
C ALA A 80 -2.29 -19.12 -7.66
N ARG A 81 -2.33 -17.98 -6.98
CA ARG A 81 -2.94 -17.80 -5.65
C ARG A 81 -3.30 -16.35 -5.38
N VAL A 82 -4.13 -16.15 -4.37
CA VAL A 82 -4.54 -14.83 -3.87
C VAL A 82 -4.08 -14.68 -2.43
N VAL A 83 -3.42 -13.56 -2.10
CA VAL A 83 -2.97 -13.25 -0.75
C VAL A 83 -3.71 -12.04 -0.23
N MET A 84 -4.15 -12.10 1.02
CA MET A 84 -4.94 -11.06 1.66
C MET A 84 -4.40 -10.72 3.04
N GLN A 85 -4.60 -9.50 3.49
CA GLN A 85 -4.55 -9.11 4.89
C GLN A 85 -5.95 -8.76 5.38
N ASP A 86 -6.15 -8.70 6.69
CA ASP A 86 -7.50 -8.66 7.26
C ASP A 86 -8.29 -7.36 7.01
N PHE A 87 -7.64 -6.20 6.84
CA PHE A 87 -8.36 -4.95 6.58
C PHE A 87 -8.95 -4.86 5.17
N THR A 88 -8.29 -5.47 4.20
CA THR A 88 -8.74 -5.48 2.80
C THR A 88 -9.34 -6.82 2.38
N GLY A 89 -9.04 -7.88 3.09
CA GLY A 89 -9.54 -9.21 2.82
C GLY A 89 -10.87 -9.53 3.49
N VAL A 90 -11.16 -8.99 4.68
CA VAL A 90 -12.49 -9.18 5.32
C VAL A 90 -13.62 -8.72 4.41
N PRO A 91 -13.58 -7.52 3.77
CA PRO A 91 -14.60 -7.15 2.78
C PRO A 91 -14.75 -8.15 1.65
N CYS A 92 -13.65 -8.73 1.15
CA CYS A 92 -13.72 -9.75 0.10
C CYS A 92 -14.52 -10.98 0.55
N ILE A 93 -14.28 -11.45 1.76
CA ILE A 93 -15.03 -12.60 2.29
C ILE A 93 -16.49 -12.23 2.60
N VAL A 94 -16.77 -11.00 3.01
CA VAL A 94 -18.13 -10.45 3.16
C VAL A 94 -18.85 -10.47 1.83
N ASP A 95 -18.20 -10.06 0.76
CA ASP A 95 -18.78 -10.05 -0.58
C ASP A 95 -19.01 -11.47 -1.10
N LEU A 96 -18.06 -12.41 -0.94
CA LEU A 96 -18.26 -13.81 -1.27
C LEU A 96 -19.42 -14.44 -0.48
N ALA A 97 -19.58 -14.11 0.80
CA ALA A 97 -20.71 -14.57 1.60
C ALA A 97 -22.04 -14.01 1.07
N THR A 98 -22.07 -12.73 0.68
CA THR A 98 -23.22 -12.08 0.07
C THR A 98 -23.52 -12.66 -1.31
N MET A 99 -22.50 -12.98 -2.12
CA MET A 99 -22.67 -13.63 -3.42
C MET A 99 -23.29 -15.02 -3.28
N ARG A 100 -22.94 -15.82 -2.26
CA ARG A 100 -23.60 -17.12 -2.01
C ARG A 100 -25.11 -16.98 -1.82
N GLU A 101 -25.51 -15.98 -1.06
CA GLU A 101 -26.91 -15.70 -0.82
C GLU A 101 -27.60 -15.22 -2.11
N ALA A 102 -26.94 -14.32 -2.87
CA ALA A 102 -27.46 -13.83 -4.15
C ALA A 102 -27.62 -14.95 -5.19
N VAL A 103 -26.63 -15.86 -5.31
CA VAL A 103 -26.73 -17.04 -6.20
C VAL A 103 -27.91 -17.93 -5.81
N ALA A 104 -28.09 -18.19 -4.51
CA ALA A 104 -29.23 -18.97 -4.01
C ALA A 104 -30.57 -18.29 -4.32
N ALA A 105 -30.65 -16.96 -4.18
CA ALA A 105 -31.85 -16.18 -4.50
C ALA A 105 -32.18 -16.21 -6.03
N LEU A 106 -31.17 -16.29 -6.90
CA LEU A 106 -31.32 -16.46 -8.35
C LEU A 106 -31.58 -17.91 -8.77
N GLY A 107 -31.62 -18.87 -7.83
CA GLY A 107 -31.90 -20.28 -8.04
C GLY A 107 -30.65 -21.14 -8.37
N GLY A 108 -29.46 -20.60 -8.22
CA GLY A 108 -28.19 -21.33 -8.36
C GLY A 108 -27.75 -22.05 -7.09
N ASP A 109 -26.64 -22.79 -7.19
CA ASP A 109 -26.00 -23.45 -6.04
C ASP A 109 -24.99 -22.50 -5.37
N ALA A 110 -25.25 -22.13 -4.11
CA ALA A 110 -24.39 -21.26 -3.31
C ALA A 110 -22.93 -21.79 -3.23
N ASN A 111 -22.71 -23.12 -3.26
CA ASN A 111 -21.37 -23.71 -3.19
C ASN A 111 -20.53 -23.46 -4.46
N ARG A 112 -21.12 -22.95 -5.53
CA ARG A 112 -20.35 -22.50 -6.72
C ARG A 112 -19.52 -21.26 -6.41
N ILE A 113 -19.87 -20.50 -5.39
CA ILE A 113 -19.08 -19.40 -4.88
C ILE A 113 -18.01 -19.97 -3.91
N ASN A 114 -16.88 -20.30 -4.46
CA ASN A 114 -15.75 -20.90 -3.77
C ASN A 114 -14.43 -20.47 -4.43
N PRO A 115 -13.35 -20.21 -3.69
CA PRO A 115 -12.05 -19.98 -4.30
C PRO A 115 -11.61 -21.17 -5.18
N LEU A 116 -11.27 -20.88 -6.43
CA LEU A 116 -10.73 -21.86 -7.40
C LEU A 116 -9.19 -21.85 -7.43
N ALA A 117 -8.58 -20.87 -6.77
CA ALA A 117 -7.14 -20.79 -6.49
C ALA A 117 -6.95 -20.66 -4.98
N PRO A 118 -5.80 -21.12 -4.41
CA PRO A 118 -5.51 -20.92 -3.00
C PRO A 118 -5.66 -19.45 -2.61
N ALA A 119 -6.51 -19.19 -1.62
CA ALA A 119 -6.75 -17.89 -1.03
C ALA A 119 -6.21 -17.91 0.40
N GLU A 120 -5.18 -17.12 0.66
CA GLU A 120 -4.44 -17.14 1.92
C GLU A 120 -4.53 -15.75 2.57
N MET A 121 -5.14 -15.69 3.75
CA MET A 121 -5.27 -14.44 4.52
C MET A 121 -4.37 -14.48 5.74
N VAL A 122 -3.73 -13.34 6.03
CA VAL A 122 -2.98 -13.15 7.28
C VAL A 122 -3.62 -12.01 8.06
N ILE A 123 -3.94 -12.25 9.33
CA ILE A 123 -4.46 -11.22 10.23
C ILE A 123 -3.26 -10.48 10.84
N ASP A 124 -3.02 -9.27 10.36
CA ASP A 124 -1.83 -8.49 10.71
C ASP A 124 -2.06 -6.98 10.84
N HIS A 125 -3.28 -6.50 10.57
CA HIS A 125 -3.62 -5.07 10.60
C HIS A 125 -4.51 -4.68 11.77
N SER A 126 -4.85 -5.60 12.67
CA SER A 126 -5.82 -5.36 13.76
C SER A 126 -5.20 -4.93 15.07
N VAL A 127 -3.92 -5.26 15.29
CA VAL A 127 -3.22 -4.89 16.52
C VAL A 127 -2.91 -3.39 16.53
N ILE A 128 -3.23 -2.74 17.65
CA ILE A 128 -2.94 -1.32 17.89
C ILE A 128 -1.93 -1.24 19.04
N ALA A 129 -0.93 -0.37 18.92
CA ALA A 129 0.05 -0.13 19.96
C ALA A 129 -0.52 0.82 21.04
N ASP A 130 -1.57 0.37 21.74
CA ASP A 130 -2.18 1.14 22.83
C ASP A 130 -1.20 1.28 23.99
N LEU A 131 -0.59 0.16 24.42
CA LEU A 131 0.43 0.12 25.44
C LEU A 131 1.80 -0.05 24.82
N PHE A 132 2.79 0.58 25.42
CA PHE A 132 4.19 0.58 24.97
C PHE A 132 5.14 0.82 26.12
N GLY A 133 6.45 0.58 25.90
CA GLY A 133 7.50 0.89 26.89
C GLY A 133 7.48 0.03 28.16
N THR A 134 6.70 -1.06 28.18
CA THR A 134 6.57 -1.97 29.32
C THR A 134 6.59 -3.42 28.87
N GLU A 135 6.99 -4.33 29.79
CA GLU A 135 7.13 -5.76 29.53
C GLU A 135 5.78 -6.43 29.19
N ASP A 136 4.66 -5.93 29.73
CA ASP A 136 3.33 -6.46 29.50
C ASP A 136 2.61 -5.86 28.28
N ALA A 137 3.25 -4.95 27.55
CA ALA A 137 2.63 -4.24 26.42
C ALA A 137 2.10 -5.20 25.34
N LEU A 138 2.91 -6.20 24.96
CA LEU A 138 2.50 -7.19 23.96
C LEU A 138 1.23 -7.94 24.37
N GLU A 139 1.21 -8.53 25.56
CA GLU A 139 0.08 -9.32 26.04
C GLU A 139 -1.22 -8.49 26.13
N ARG A 140 -1.10 -7.28 26.67
CA ARG A 140 -2.22 -6.36 26.83
C ARG A 140 -2.77 -5.86 25.49
N ASN A 141 -1.90 -5.56 24.53
CA ASN A 141 -2.32 -5.17 23.20
C ASN A 141 -3.03 -6.32 22.45
N VAL A 142 -2.57 -7.56 22.62
CA VAL A 142 -3.22 -8.75 22.06
C VAL A 142 -4.59 -8.97 22.70
N GLU A 143 -4.74 -8.78 24.03
CA GLU A 143 -6.05 -8.86 24.70
C GLU A 143 -7.03 -7.85 24.10
N LEU A 144 -6.61 -6.59 23.96
CA LEU A 144 -7.42 -5.53 23.35
C LEU A 144 -7.75 -5.82 21.88
N GLU A 145 -6.81 -6.40 21.14
CA GLU A 145 -7.03 -6.81 19.75
C GLU A 145 -8.18 -7.80 19.64
N TYR A 146 -8.18 -8.87 20.46
CA TYR A 146 -9.24 -9.89 20.46
C TYR A 146 -10.57 -9.34 20.98
N GLU A 147 -10.55 -8.49 22.01
CA GLU A 147 -11.75 -7.84 22.55
C GLU A 147 -12.45 -6.99 21.48
N ARG A 148 -11.67 -6.18 20.75
CA ARG A 148 -12.21 -5.26 19.73
C ARG A 148 -12.65 -5.96 18.44
N ASN A 149 -12.01 -7.07 18.07
CA ASN A 149 -12.17 -7.68 16.75
C ASN A 149 -12.82 -9.08 16.77
N GLY A 150 -13.33 -9.52 17.91
CA GLY A 150 -13.89 -10.87 18.10
C GLY A 150 -14.94 -11.26 17.08
N GLU A 151 -15.91 -10.39 16.76
CA GLU A 151 -16.93 -10.63 15.74
C GLU A 151 -16.32 -10.89 14.37
N ARG A 152 -15.34 -10.06 13.98
CA ARG A 152 -14.66 -10.17 12.69
C ARG A 152 -13.83 -11.45 12.60
N TYR A 153 -13.22 -11.87 13.69
CA TYR A 153 -12.47 -13.10 13.78
C TYR A 153 -13.36 -14.34 13.72
N GLN A 154 -14.53 -14.30 14.37
CA GLN A 154 -15.54 -15.37 14.24
C GLN A 154 -16.01 -15.52 12.79
N PHE A 155 -16.26 -14.40 12.11
CA PHE A 155 -16.63 -14.38 10.69
C PHE A 155 -15.53 -15.01 9.79
N LEU A 156 -14.27 -14.68 10.03
CA LEU A 156 -13.15 -15.27 9.27
C LEU A 156 -12.99 -16.76 9.54
N ARG A 157 -13.21 -17.20 10.78
CA ARG A 157 -13.23 -18.64 11.10
C ARG A 157 -14.38 -19.36 10.40
N TRP A 158 -15.55 -18.76 10.34
CA TRP A 158 -16.63 -19.28 9.51
C TRP A 158 -16.17 -19.42 8.05
N GLY A 159 -15.59 -18.39 7.48
CA GLY A 159 -15.07 -18.41 6.11
C GLY A 159 -14.11 -19.57 5.86
N GLN A 160 -13.20 -19.83 6.80
CA GLN A 160 -12.26 -20.97 6.73
C GLN A 160 -12.96 -22.34 6.67
N THR A 161 -14.14 -22.48 7.25
CA THR A 161 -14.91 -23.74 7.24
C THR A 161 -15.92 -23.80 6.09
N ALA A 162 -16.40 -22.65 5.66
CA ALA A 162 -17.43 -22.54 4.61
C ALA A 162 -16.87 -22.57 3.19
N PHE A 163 -15.65 -22.03 2.98
CA PHE A 163 -15.00 -21.98 1.68
C PHE A 163 -13.87 -23.01 1.59
N ASP A 164 -13.86 -23.76 0.49
CA ASP A 164 -12.72 -24.60 0.12
C ASP A 164 -11.55 -23.71 -0.31
N ASP A 165 -10.31 -24.18 -0.09
CA ASP A 165 -9.08 -23.48 -0.51
C ASP A 165 -8.91 -22.04 0.08
N PHE A 166 -9.62 -21.72 1.15
CA PHE A 166 -9.44 -20.47 1.93
C PHE A 166 -8.79 -20.78 3.28
N LYS A 167 -7.66 -20.14 3.56
CA LYS A 167 -6.90 -20.33 4.81
C LYS A 167 -6.63 -18.99 5.48
N VAL A 168 -6.67 -18.98 6.79
CA VAL A 168 -6.37 -17.79 7.61
C VAL A 168 -5.19 -18.08 8.52
N VAL A 169 -4.16 -17.26 8.44
CA VAL A 169 -3.09 -17.18 9.42
C VAL A 169 -3.58 -16.27 10.55
N PRO A 170 -3.70 -16.78 11.77
CA PRO A 170 -4.29 -16.06 12.90
C PRO A 170 -3.48 -14.84 13.36
N PRO A 171 -4.08 -13.95 14.19
CA PRO A 171 -3.40 -12.80 14.78
C PRO A 171 -2.14 -13.19 15.54
N GLY A 172 -1.20 -12.25 15.62
CA GLY A 172 0.03 -12.43 16.38
C GLY A 172 1.06 -13.37 15.74
N THR A 173 0.88 -13.76 14.46
CA THR A 173 1.86 -14.58 13.72
C THR A 173 2.91 -13.71 13.03
N GLY A 174 2.49 -12.67 12.35
CA GLY A 174 3.38 -11.78 11.63
C GLY A 174 2.66 -10.98 10.55
N ILE A 175 3.42 -10.17 9.82
CA ILE A 175 2.93 -9.33 8.72
C ILE A 175 2.79 -10.18 7.45
N VAL A 176 1.69 -10.01 6.72
CA VAL A 176 1.33 -10.83 5.56
C VAL A 176 2.47 -11.00 4.55
N HIS A 177 3.20 -9.93 4.23
CA HIS A 177 4.24 -10.00 3.21
C HIS A 177 5.50 -10.71 3.70
N GLN A 178 5.84 -10.59 4.98
CA GLN A 178 6.94 -11.34 5.59
C GLN A 178 6.56 -12.82 5.75
N VAL A 179 5.37 -13.12 6.25
CA VAL A 179 4.84 -14.50 6.30
C VAL A 179 4.78 -15.10 4.88
N ASN A 180 4.45 -14.28 3.87
CA ASN A 180 4.42 -14.74 2.50
C ASN A 180 5.80 -15.18 2.01
N ILE A 181 6.84 -14.36 2.13
CA ILE A 181 8.18 -14.75 1.66
C ILE A 181 8.81 -15.85 2.53
N GLU A 182 8.56 -15.86 3.83
CA GLU A 182 9.13 -16.85 4.75
C GLU A 182 8.42 -18.21 4.67
N TYR A 183 7.12 -18.24 4.31
CA TYR A 183 6.34 -19.48 4.38
C TYR A 183 5.40 -19.72 3.20
N LEU A 184 4.49 -18.78 2.85
CA LEU A 184 3.40 -19.04 1.89
C LEU A 184 3.87 -19.15 0.44
N ALA A 185 4.91 -18.38 0.04
CA ALA A 185 5.42 -18.39 -1.33
C ALA A 185 6.20 -19.68 -1.62
N ARG A 186 5.89 -20.30 -2.75
CA ARG A 186 6.47 -21.59 -3.16
C ARG A 186 7.50 -21.44 -4.27
N VAL A 187 7.58 -20.31 -4.96
CA VAL A 187 8.38 -20.00 -6.14
C VAL A 187 7.99 -20.85 -7.37
N THR A 188 7.83 -22.15 -7.18
CA THR A 188 7.22 -23.06 -8.14
C THR A 188 6.06 -23.78 -7.46
N MET A 189 4.85 -23.55 -7.96
CA MET A 189 3.63 -24.19 -7.47
C MET A 189 3.49 -25.59 -8.03
N THR A 190 2.78 -26.44 -7.27
CA THR A 190 2.33 -27.74 -7.75
C THR A 190 0.85 -27.93 -7.47
N ARG A 191 0.12 -28.49 -8.43
CA ARG A 191 -1.30 -28.82 -8.27
C ARG A 191 -1.63 -30.11 -9.04
N GLU A 192 -2.46 -30.93 -8.46
CA GLU A 192 -3.03 -32.07 -9.18
C GLU A 192 -4.13 -31.60 -10.12
N VAL A 193 -3.98 -31.86 -11.41
CA VAL A 193 -4.94 -31.49 -12.45
C VAL A 193 -5.16 -32.69 -13.39
N GLY A 194 -6.38 -33.21 -13.44
CA GLY A 194 -6.71 -34.34 -14.30
C GLY A 194 -5.90 -35.60 -14.02
N GLY A 195 -5.44 -35.82 -12.79
CA GLY A 195 -4.62 -36.96 -12.37
C GLY A 195 -3.12 -36.82 -12.65
N ALA A 196 -2.68 -35.67 -13.15
CA ALA A 196 -1.26 -35.33 -13.30
C ALA A 196 -0.85 -34.26 -12.28
N LEU A 197 0.36 -34.39 -11.70
CA LEU A 197 0.93 -33.35 -10.85
C LEU A 197 1.56 -32.29 -11.74
N ARG A 198 0.95 -31.12 -11.82
CA ARG A 198 1.40 -30.01 -12.65
C ARG A 198 2.30 -29.08 -11.85
N ALA A 199 3.44 -28.66 -12.44
CA ALA A 199 4.31 -27.62 -11.89
C ALA A 199 4.27 -26.37 -12.77
N TYR A 200 4.23 -25.20 -12.13
CA TYR A 200 4.14 -23.89 -12.78
C TYR A 200 4.68 -22.78 -11.88
N PRO A 201 5.00 -21.58 -12.42
CA PRO A 201 5.49 -20.47 -11.59
C PRO A 201 4.46 -20.10 -10.51
N ASP A 202 4.92 -19.89 -9.30
CA ASP A 202 4.14 -19.21 -8.28
C ASP A 202 3.92 -17.77 -8.75
N THR A 203 2.65 -17.36 -8.83
CA THR A 203 2.23 -16.01 -9.16
C THR A 203 1.14 -15.58 -8.21
N CYS A 204 1.16 -14.32 -7.81
CA CYS A 204 0.35 -13.89 -6.68
C CYS A 204 -0.30 -12.54 -6.97
N VAL A 205 -1.62 -12.46 -6.86
CA VAL A 205 -2.29 -11.16 -6.68
C VAL A 205 -2.68 -11.01 -5.22
N GLY A 206 -2.64 -9.78 -4.71
CA GLY A 206 -2.99 -9.54 -3.32
C GLY A 206 -3.84 -8.31 -3.12
N THR A 207 -4.69 -8.33 -2.10
CA THR A 207 -5.49 -7.18 -1.71
C THR A 207 -4.69 -6.06 -1.06
N ASP A 208 -3.39 -6.26 -0.88
CA ASP A 208 -2.45 -5.27 -0.39
C ASP A 208 -1.44 -4.88 -1.47
N SER A 209 -1.14 -3.58 -1.59
CA SER A 209 -0.22 -3.07 -2.59
C SER A 209 1.20 -3.62 -2.46
N HIS A 210 1.65 -3.94 -1.22
CA HIS A 210 3.00 -4.48 -0.97
C HIS A 210 3.13 -5.99 -1.22
N THR A 211 2.13 -6.62 -1.83
CA THR A 211 2.25 -7.99 -2.39
C THR A 211 3.50 -8.14 -3.27
N THR A 212 3.93 -7.05 -3.88
CA THR A 212 5.18 -6.95 -4.66
C THR A 212 6.45 -7.32 -3.89
N MET A 213 6.42 -7.41 -2.56
CA MET A 213 7.56 -7.92 -1.78
C MET A 213 8.00 -9.32 -2.21
N VAL A 214 7.06 -10.15 -2.67
CA VAL A 214 7.34 -11.51 -3.17
C VAL A 214 8.20 -11.51 -4.43
N ASN A 215 8.29 -10.39 -5.16
CA ASN A 215 9.12 -10.26 -6.35
C ASN A 215 10.62 -10.43 -6.05
N GLY A 216 11.02 -10.20 -4.79
CA GLY A 216 12.37 -10.48 -4.31
C GLY A 216 12.76 -11.96 -4.39
N LEU A 217 11.78 -12.88 -4.31
CA LEU A 217 11.95 -14.32 -4.49
C LEU A 217 11.97 -14.77 -5.97
N GLY A 218 11.74 -13.85 -6.90
CA GLY A 218 11.50 -14.18 -8.30
C GLY A 218 10.08 -14.67 -8.60
N VAL A 219 9.16 -14.43 -7.69
CA VAL A 219 7.73 -14.67 -7.86
C VAL A 219 7.06 -13.43 -8.41
N LEU A 220 6.38 -13.54 -9.53
CA LEU A 220 5.63 -12.41 -10.10
C LEU A 220 4.36 -12.19 -9.29
N GLY A 221 4.28 -11.04 -8.62
CA GLY A 221 3.13 -10.70 -7.80
C GLY A 221 2.94 -9.20 -7.68
N TRP A 222 1.68 -8.77 -7.58
CA TRP A 222 1.31 -7.36 -7.40
C TRP A 222 -0.01 -7.18 -6.66
N GLY A 223 -0.21 -5.95 -6.16
CA GLY A 223 -1.46 -5.55 -5.53
C GLY A 223 -2.57 -5.31 -6.54
N VAL A 224 -3.75 -5.80 -6.21
CA VAL A 224 -5.02 -5.54 -6.91
C VAL A 224 -6.04 -4.99 -5.94
N GLY A 225 -7.17 -4.49 -6.43
CA GLY A 225 -8.30 -4.17 -5.56
C GLY A 225 -8.96 -5.43 -4.99
N GLY A 226 -9.65 -5.28 -3.86
CA GLY A 226 -10.41 -6.39 -3.27
C GLY A 226 -11.36 -7.02 -4.27
N ILE A 227 -12.03 -6.21 -5.06
CA ILE A 227 -12.97 -6.61 -6.09
C ILE A 227 -12.33 -7.48 -7.19
N GLU A 228 -11.12 -7.11 -7.63
CA GLU A 228 -10.36 -7.92 -8.60
C GLU A 228 -9.86 -9.22 -7.97
N ALA A 229 -9.46 -9.17 -6.68
CA ALA A 229 -9.06 -10.37 -5.94
C ALA A 229 -10.22 -11.35 -5.78
N GLU A 230 -11.43 -10.86 -5.48
CA GLU A 230 -12.65 -11.64 -5.41
C GLU A 230 -12.97 -12.34 -6.76
N ALA A 231 -12.89 -11.59 -7.85
CA ALA A 231 -13.07 -12.14 -9.19
C ALA A 231 -12.00 -13.20 -9.53
N ALA A 232 -10.74 -12.94 -9.18
CA ALA A 232 -9.64 -13.89 -9.38
C ALA A 232 -9.82 -15.16 -8.55
N MET A 233 -10.26 -15.05 -7.29
CA MET A 233 -10.64 -16.21 -6.48
C MET A 233 -11.73 -17.06 -7.14
N LEU A 234 -12.68 -16.43 -7.81
CA LEU A 234 -13.78 -17.09 -8.51
C LEU A 234 -13.41 -17.55 -9.94
N GLY A 235 -12.13 -17.54 -10.28
CA GLY A 235 -11.61 -18.07 -11.53
C GLY A 235 -11.65 -17.12 -12.71
N GLN A 236 -11.97 -15.83 -12.49
CA GLN A 236 -11.85 -14.82 -13.53
C GLN A 236 -10.38 -14.43 -13.68
N PRO A 237 -9.83 -14.44 -14.89
CA PRO A 237 -8.48 -13.95 -15.10
C PRO A 237 -8.44 -12.42 -14.94
N VAL A 238 -7.28 -11.92 -14.54
CA VAL A 238 -6.99 -10.47 -14.48
C VAL A 238 -6.67 -9.98 -15.88
N SER A 239 -7.48 -9.06 -16.40
CA SER A 239 -7.25 -8.41 -17.67
C SER A 239 -6.13 -7.38 -17.56
N MET A 240 -5.17 -7.41 -18.48
CA MET A 240 -4.08 -6.45 -18.53
C MET A 240 -3.53 -6.29 -19.96
N LEU A 241 -3.01 -5.12 -20.26
CA LEU A 241 -2.20 -4.93 -21.47
C LEU A 241 -0.81 -5.56 -21.25
N ILE A 242 -0.19 -6.09 -22.33
CA ILE A 242 1.20 -6.55 -22.27
C ILE A 242 2.07 -5.34 -21.85
N PRO A 243 2.73 -5.36 -20.67
CA PRO A 243 3.35 -4.16 -20.13
C PRO A 243 4.68 -3.82 -20.76
N LYS A 244 5.07 -2.55 -20.68
CA LYS A 244 6.48 -2.16 -20.81
C LYS A 244 7.26 -2.68 -19.61
N VAL A 245 8.51 -3.03 -19.85
CA VAL A 245 9.43 -3.49 -18.80
C VAL A 245 10.65 -2.60 -18.75
N VAL A 246 10.94 -2.03 -17.57
CA VAL A 246 12.11 -1.20 -17.31
C VAL A 246 13.21 -2.06 -16.70
N GLY A 247 14.34 -2.16 -17.35
CA GLY A 247 15.51 -2.83 -16.81
C GLY A 247 16.28 -1.89 -15.87
N PHE A 248 16.49 -2.32 -14.62
CA PHE A 248 17.28 -1.59 -13.64
C PHE A 248 18.58 -2.35 -13.33
N LYS A 249 19.68 -1.85 -13.87
CA LYS A 249 21.00 -2.48 -13.72
C LYS A 249 21.61 -2.13 -12.37
N LEU A 250 22.03 -3.15 -11.63
CA LEU A 250 22.77 -2.99 -10.38
C LEU A 250 24.24 -3.34 -10.60
N THR A 251 25.11 -2.43 -10.18
CA THR A 251 26.58 -2.58 -10.24
C THR A 251 27.21 -2.20 -8.90
N GLY A 252 28.48 -2.55 -8.72
CA GLY A 252 29.20 -2.23 -7.48
C GLY A 252 28.73 -3.01 -6.25
N SER A 253 29.03 -2.50 -5.07
CA SER A 253 28.66 -3.06 -3.76
C SER A 253 28.28 -1.96 -2.78
N ILE A 254 27.47 -2.30 -1.81
CA ILE A 254 26.96 -1.38 -0.78
C ILE A 254 28.15 -0.94 0.12
N PRO A 255 28.39 0.37 0.33
CA PRO A 255 29.45 0.87 1.18
C PRO A 255 29.22 0.53 2.66
N THR A 256 30.31 0.50 3.43
CA THR A 256 30.22 0.38 4.89
C THR A 256 29.44 1.57 5.49
N GLY A 257 28.53 1.31 6.43
CA GLY A 257 27.68 2.32 7.05
C GLY A 257 26.39 2.61 6.29
N VAL A 258 26.23 2.11 5.07
CA VAL A 258 24.99 2.19 4.30
C VAL A 258 24.16 0.95 4.55
N THR A 259 22.85 1.12 4.72
CA THR A 259 21.90 0.05 4.98
C THR A 259 21.08 -0.31 3.73
N ALA A 260 20.40 -1.44 3.78
CA ALA A 260 19.43 -1.82 2.74
C ALA A 260 18.36 -0.74 2.54
N THR A 261 17.94 -0.07 3.60
CA THR A 261 16.94 1.01 3.56
C THR A 261 17.43 2.19 2.71
N ASP A 262 18.70 2.57 2.82
CA ASP A 262 19.29 3.65 2.02
C ASP A 262 19.27 3.34 0.52
N VAL A 263 19.59 2.08 0.17
CA VAL A 263 19.50 1.59 -1.21
C VAL A 263 18.07 1.67 -1.72
N VAL A 264 17.12 1.20 -0.92
CA VAL A 264 15.70 1.18 -1.27
C VAL A 264 15.14 2.59 -1.48
N LEU A 265 15.45 3.53 -0.60
CA LEU A 265 15.04 4.93 -0.74
C LEU A 265 15.65 5.58 -1.99
N THR A 266 16.91 5.26 -2.30
CA THR A 266 17.58 5.75 -3.52
C THR A 266 16.89 5.22 -4.77
N ILE A 267 16.63 3.91 -4.85
CA ILE A 267 15.92 3.28 -5.97
C ILE A 267 14.50 3.86 -6.10
N THR A 268 13.80 4.05 -4.99
CA THR A 268 12.45 4.63 -4.96
C THR A 268 12.43 6.03 -5.58
N GLN A 269 13.36 6.90 -5.19
CA GLN A 269 13.48 8.24 -5.76
C GLN A 269 13.79 8.19 -7.27
N MET A 270 14.74 7.33 -7.70
CA MET A 270 15.14 7.21 -9.09
C MET A 270 13.99 6.72 -9.97
N LEU A 271 13.31 5.65 -9.59
CA LEU A 271 12.21 5.07 -10.35
C LEU A 271 10.99 5.99 -10.39
N ARG A 272 10.66 6.66 -9.27
CA ARG A 272 9.55 7.64 -9.25
C ARG A 272 9.84 8.82 -10.18
N LYS A 273 11.08 9.32 -10.18
CA LYS A 273 11.51 10.38 -11.08
C LYS A 273 11.50 9.95 -12.56
N HIS A 274 11.84 8.70 -12.83
CA HIS A 274 11.82 8.13 -14.19
C HIS A 274 10.40 7.96 -14.74
N GLY A 275 9.44 7.66 -13.89
CA GLY A 275 8.06 7.43 -14.27
C GLY A 275 7.79 6.00 -14.73
N VAL A 276 7.52 5.11 -13.77
CA VAL A 276 7.29 3.68 -14.00
C VAL A 276 5.84 3.24 -13.76
N VAL A 277 4.92 4.17 -13.65
CA VAL A 277 3.49 3.87 -13.44
C VAL A 277 2.96 3.01 -14.59
N GLY A 278 2.32 1.88 -14.25
CA GLY A 278 1.81 0.91 -15.22
C GLY A 278 2.85 0.03 -15.90
N LYS A 279 4.13 0.17 -15.56
CA LYS A 279 5.23 -0.64 -16.10
C LYS A 279 5.66 -1.71 -15.09
N PHE A 280 6.34 -2.74 -15.57
CA PHE A 280 7.13 -3.65 -14.76
C PHE A 280 8.57 -3.14 -14.66
N VAL A 281 9.22 -3.44 -13.54
CA VAL A 281 10.66 -3.22 -13.35
C VAL A 281 11.33 -4.56 -13.14
N GLU A 282 12.48 -4.78 -13.77
CA GLU A 282 13.32 -5.96 -13.51
C GLU A 282 14.73 -5.55 -13.17
N PHE A 283 15.25 -6.12 -12.08
CA PHE A 283 16.62 -5.91 -11.64
C PHE A 283 17.55 -6.91 -12.32
N TYR A 284 18.66 -6.44 -12.86
CA TYR A 284 19.62 -7.26 -13.59
C TYR A 284 21.06 -6.76 -13.40
N GLY A 285 22.01 -7.45 -13.99
CA GLY A 285 23.42 -7.12 -13.95
C GLY A 285 24.20 -7.90 -12.88
N ALA A 286 25.50 -7.69 -12.87
CA ALA A 286 26.42 -8.45 -12.00
C ALA A 286 26.22 -8.16 -10.51
N GLY A 287 25.70 -6.97 -10.18
CA GLY A 287 25.41 -6.59 -8.79
C GLY A 287 24.25 -7.36 -8.14
N VAL A 288 23.35 -7.96 -8.92
CA VAL A 288 22.19 -8.69 -8.39
C VAL A 288 22.61 -9.84 -7.47
N ALA A 289 23.63 -10.63 -7.87
CA ALA A 289 24.09 -11.76 -7.04
C ALA A 289 24.70 -11.34 -5.70
N ALA A 290 25.14 -10.08 -5.58
CA ALA A 290 25.67 -9.52 -4.34
C ALA A 290 24.58 -8.95 -3.40
N VAL A 291 23.32 -8.87 -3.87
CA VAL A 291 22.19 -8.37 -3.06
C VAL A 291 21.53 -9.54 -2.34
N PRO A 292 21.60 -9.63 -1.00
CA PRO A 292 20.93 -10.65 -0.21
C PRO A 292 19.42 -10.65 -0.49
N LEU A 293 18.75 -11.80 -0.37
CA LEU A 293 17.34 -11.92 -0.70
C LEU A 293 16.47 -10.98 0.11
N ALA A 294 16.74 -10.79 1.38
CA ALA A 294 16.01 -9.86 2.23
C ALA A 294 16.06 -8.41 1.68
N ASN A 295 17.20 -7.99 1.13
CA ASN A 295 17.32 -6.69 0.47
C ASN A 295 16.50 -6.62 -0.82
N ARG A 296 16.49 -7.72 -1.62
CA ARG A 296 15.63 -7.80 -2.82
C ARG A 296 14.16 -7.69 -2.46
N ALA A 297 13.72 -8.36 -1.40
CA ALA A 297 12.37 -8.29 -0.89
C ALA A 297 12.01 -6.88 -0.42
N THR A 298 12.91 -6.19 0.30
CA THR A 298 12.74 -4.80 0.71
C THR A 298 12.58 -3.85 -0.48
N ILE A 299 13.36 -4.04 -1.55
CA ILE A 299 13.24 -3.25 -2.79
C ILE A 299 11.90 -3.53 -3.48
N GLY A 300 11.52 -4.81 -3.64
CA GLY A 300 10.24 -5.22 -4.22
C GLY A 300 9.04 -4.68 -3.43
N ASN A 301 9.15 -4.60 -2.11
CA ASN A 301 8.12 -4.05 -1.23
C ASN A 301 7.77 -2.59 -1.58
N MET A 302 8.75 -1.77 -1.95
CA MET A 302 8.57 -0.35 -2.27
C MET A 302 8.07 -0.09 -3.70
N SER A 303 7.71 -1.14 -4.46
CA SER A 303 7.16 -1.00 -5.82
C SER A 303 5.96 -0.05 -5.91
N PRO A 304 4.98 -0.09 -4.99
CA PRO A 304 3.88 0.88 -4.98
C PRO A 304 4.33 2.34 -4.78
N GLU A 305 5.37 2.56 -3.98
CA GLU A 305 5.88 3.90 -3.66
C GLU A 305 6.59 4.54 -4.85
N PHE A 306 7.33 3.77 -5.64
CA PHE A 306 7.87 4.29 -6.90
C PHE A 306 6.90 4.16 -8.09
N GLY A 307 5.79 3.44 -7.93
CA GLY A 307 4.66 3.44 -8.87
C GLY A 307 4.66 2.31 -9.91
N SER A 308 5.56 1.33 -9.85
CA SER A 308 5.51 0.20 -10.78
C SER A 308 4.44 -0.82 -10.38
N THR A 309 3.98 -1.63 -11.35
CA THR A 309 3.06 -2.73 -11.07
C THR A 309 3.78 -3.87 -10.36
N ALA A 310 5.00 -4.20 -10.77
CA ALA A 310 5.86 -5.21 -10.17
C ALA A 310 7.33 -4.78 -10.28
N ALA A 311 8.18 -5.29 -9.38
CA ALA A 311 9.62 -5.00 -9.37
C ALA A 311 10.39 -6.30 -9.08
N MET A 312 10.67 -7.07 -10.13
CA MET A 312 11.07 -8.46 -10.05
C MET A 312 12.59 -8.64 -10.04
N PHE A 313 13.05 -9.52 -9.15
CA PHE A 313 14.41 -10.08 -9.21
C PHE A 313 14.40 -11.45 -9.86
N PRO A 314 15.50 -11.86 -10.52
CA PRO A 314 15.60 -13.19 -11.10
C PRO A 314 15.81 -14.25 -10.01
N ILE A 315 15.49 -15.50 -10.35
CA ILE A 315 15.75 -16.66 -9.49
C ILE A 315 17.22 -17.10 -9.66
N ASP A 316 17.91 -17.28 -8.54
CA ASP A 316 19.33 -17.70 -8.51
C ASP A 316 19.64 -18.54 -7.25
N ASP A 317 20.94 -18.82 -7.02
CA ASP A 317 21.39 -19.54 -5.83
C ASP A 317 21.01 -18.84 -4.53
N VAL A 318 20.98 -17.50 -4.49
CA VAL A 318 20.53 -16.71 -3.32
C VAL A 318 19.08 -17.01 -2.98
N THR A 319 18.24 -17.20 -4.00
CA THR A 319 16.84 -17.63 -3.81
C THR A 319 16.78 -19.02 -3.18
N LEU A 320 17.57 -19.99 -3.66
CA LEU A 320 17.58 -21.35 -3.11
C LEU A 320 18.10 -21.39 -1.67
N ASP A 321 19.12 -20.58 -1.36
CA ASP A 321 19.66 -20.49 0.00
C ASP A 321 18.63 -19.93 0.99
N TYR A 322 17.86 -18.91 0.57
CA TYR A 322 16.77 -18.40 1.36
C TYR A 322 15.66 -19.43 1.58
N LEU A 323 15.29 -20.19 0.55
CA LEU A 323 14.31 -21.27 0.68
C LEU A 323 14.77 -22.36 1.66
N ARG A 324 16.07 -22.69 1.66
CA ARG A 324 16.66 -23.63 2.67
C ARG A 324 16.57 -23.06 4.07
N LEU A 325 16.97 -21.80 4.25
CA LEU A 325 16.93 -21.11 5.54
C LEU A 325 15.50 -21.08 6.10
N THR A 326 14.52 -20.79 5.26
CA THR A 326 13.11 -20.63 5.66
C THR A 326 12.32 -21.94 5.67
N GLY A 327 13.00 -23.08 5.66
CA GLY A 327 12.39 -24.39 5.97
C GLY A 327 11.74 -25.13 4.80
N ARG A 328 11.87 -24.65 3.52
CA ARG A 328 11.34 -25.39 2.38
C ARG A 328 12.07 -26.75 2.24
N SER A 329 11.33 -27.77 1.77
CA SER A 329 11.88 -29.09 1.62
C SER A 329 12.91 -29.18 0.49
N ASP A 330 13.83 -30.16 0.58
CA ASP A 330 14.83 -30.41 -0.47
C ASP A 330 14.16 -30.73 -1.82
N GLU A 331 13.00 -31.37 -1.81
CA GLU A 331 12.23 -31.68 -3.01
C GLU A 331 11.70 -30.40 -3.65
N GLN A 332 11.16 -29.46 -2.84
CA GLN A 332 10.67 -28.17 -3.33
C GLN A 332 11.81 -27.35 -3.91
N ILE A 333 12.95 -27.31 -3.25
CA ILE A 333 14.14 -26.56 -3.69
C ILE A 333 14.66 -27.15 -5.02
N ALA A 334 14.75 -28.47 -5.13
CA ALA A 334 15.16 -29.14 -6.35
C ALA A 334 14.18 -28.87 -7.51
N LEU A 335 12.87 -28.85 -7.21
CA LEU A 335 11.86 -28.48 -8.20
C LEU A 335 12.04 -27.04 -8.66
N VAL A 336 12.19 -26.09 -7.77
CA VAL A 336 12.41 -24.65 -8.10
C VAL A 336 13.63 -24.51 -9.01
N GLU A 337 14.76 -25.12 -8.66
CA GLU A 337 15.98 -25.04 -9.45
C GLU A 337 15.78 -25.60 -10.86
N GLN A 338 15.29 -26.84 -10.97
CA GLN A 338 15.18 -27.52 -12.27
C GLN A 338 14.10 -26.89 -13.15
N TYR A 339 12.97 -26.50 -12.56
CA TYR A 339 11.89 -25.82 -13.28
C TYR A 339 12.34 -24.47 -13.81
N SER A 340 13.00 -23.63 -12.97
CA SER A 340 13.47 -22.31 -13.38
C SER A 340 14.51 -22.38 -14.50
N LYS A 341 15.42 -23.37 -14.42
CA LYS A 341 16.40 -23.60 -15.50
C LYS A 341 15.72 -24.07 -16.79
N LEU A 342 14.73 -24.96 -16.71
CA LEU A 342 13.95 -25.45 -17.87
C LEU A 342 13.23 -24.29 -18.55
N GLN A 343 12.58 -23.42 -17.77
CA GLN A 343 11.75 -22.29 -18.24
C GLN A 343 12.56 -21.02 -18.51
N LYS A 344 13.91 -21.08 -18.47
CA LYS A 344 14.79 -19.89 -18.70
C LYS A 344 14.47 -18.71 -17.77
N LEU A 345 14.07 -19.02 -16.52
CA LEU A 345 13.85 -18.06 -15.45
C LEU A 345 15.04 -17.93 -14.50
N TRP A 346 16.06 -18.76 -14.70
CA TRP A 346 17.29 -18.76 -13.92
C TRP A 346 18.21 -17.61 -14.33
N HIS A 347 18.74 -16.89 -13.34
CA HIS A 347 19.66 -15.77 -13.57
C HIS A 347 20.96 -16.23 -14.24
N ASP A 348 21.31 -15.56 -15.34
CA ASP A 348 22.61 -15.67 -15.96
C ASP A 348 23.22 -14.25 -16.07
N PRO A 349 24.27 -13.94 -15.27
CA PRO A 349 24.87 -12.61 -15.26
C PRO A 349 25.56 -12.22 -16.59
N ALA A 350 25.80 -13.19 -17.49
CA ALA A 350 26.38 -12.94 -18.82
C ALA A 350 25.32 -12.53 -19.85
N VAL A 351 24.03 -12.67 -19.55
CA VAL A 351 22.92 -12.32 -20.44
C VAL A 351 22.31 -11.00 -20.00
N GLU A 352 22.31 -10.03 -20.89
CA GLU A 352 21.53 -8.80 -20.72
C GLU A 352 20.19 -8.95 -21.43
N PRO A 353 19.07 -8.99 -20.70
CA PRO A 353 17.74 -9.04 -21.30
C PRO A 353 17.44 -7.77 -22.09
N VAL A 354 16.47 -7.85 -23.02
CA VAL A 354 15.98 -6.68 -23.74
C VAL A 354 14.83 -6.06 -22.95
N PHE A 355 14.90 -4.75 -22.72
CA PHE A 355 13.90 -3.99 -21.99
C PHE A 355 13.36 -2.82 -22.81
N SER A 356 12.23 -2.28 -22.43
CA SER A 356 11.65 -1.07 -23.02
C SER A 356 12.48 0.18 -22.70
N GLU A 357 13.00 0.24 -21.49
CA GLU A 357 13.78 1.37 -20.96
C GLU A 357 14.85 0.83 -20.01
N TYR A 358 15.89 1.64 -19.76
CA TYR A 358 17.03 1.21 -18.97
C TYR A 358 17.43 2.25 -17.94
N LEU A 359 17.71 1.80 -16.72
CA LEU A 359 18.31 2.56 -15.63
C LEU A 359 19.51 1.80 -15.07
N GLU A 360 20.42 2.50 -14.43
CA GLU A 360 21.58 1.90 -13.76
C GLU A 360 21.85 2.61 -12.43
N LEU A 361 22.22 1.83 -11.42
CA LEU A 361 22.71 2.31 -10.14
C LEU A 361 23.99 1.58 -9.76
N ASP A 362 25.05 2.36 -9.53
CA ASP A 362 26.24 1.87 -8.82
C ASP A 362 25.94 1.94 -7.31
N LEU A 363 25.80 0.76 -6.68
CA LEU A 363 25.52 0.64 -5.24
C LEU A 363 26.58 1.36 -4.38
N GLY A 364 27.81 1.51 -4.91
CA GLY A 364 28.89 2.24 -4.23
C GLY A 364 28.65 3.74 -4.08
N THR A 365 27.66 4.30 -4.76
CA THR A 365 27.30 5.74 -4.67
C THR A 365 26.19 6.04 -3.66
N VAL A 366 25.60 5.02 -3.06
CA VAL A 366 24.50 5.19 -2.11
C VAL A 366 25.05 5.73 -0.78
N VAL A 367 24.34 6.68 -0.19
CA VAL A 367 24.66 7.29 1.08
C VAL A 367 23.52 7.15 2.08
N PRO A 368 23.80 7.19 3.41
CA PRO A 368 22.78 7.15 4.44
C PRO A 368 21.68 8.19 4.20
N SER A 369 20.43 7.79 4.33
CA SER A 369 19.29 8.59 3.92
C SER A 369 18.06 8.35 4.78
N ILE A 370 17.18 9.35 4.82
CA ILE A 370 15.80 9.26 5.29
C ILE A 370 14.86 9.69 4.17
N ALA A 371 13.54 9.55 4.34
CA ALA A 371 12.57 10.10 3.39
C ALA A 371 11.39 10.75 4.11
N GLY A 372 10.99 11.92 3.67
CA GLY A 372 9.88 12.66 4.25
C GLY A 372 9.97 14.16 3.95
N PRO A 373 9.10 14.97 4.62
CA PRO A 373 8.12 14.59 5.64
C PRO A 373 6.77 14.12 5.11
N LYS A 374 6.56 14.07 3.78
CA LYS A 374 5.24 13.81 3.17
C LYS A 374 5.14 12.49 2.41
N ARG A 375 6.21 12.09 1.69
CA ARG A 375 6.14 10.98 0.74
C ARG A 375 7.40 10.10 0.82
N PRO A 376 7.26 8.81 0.53
CA PRO A 376 8.40 7.88 0.57
C PRO A 376 9.51 8.18 -0.45
N GLN A 377 9.17 8.81 -1.57
CA GLN A 377 10.13 9.20 -2.61
C GLN A 377 10.87 10.51 -2.33
N ASP A 378 10.47 11.26 -1.31
CA ASP A 378 11.12 12.51 -0.91
C ASP A 378 12.37 12.17 -0.07
N ARG A 379 13.37 11.57 -0.73
CA ARG A 379 14.62 11.14 -0.11
C ARG A 379 15.49 12.35 0.26
N ILE A 380 16.05 12.30 1.46
CA ILE A 380 16.96 13.29 2.04
C ILE A 380 18.22 12.56 2.49
N GLU A 381 19.39 13.04 2.08
CA GLU A 381 20.66 12.54 2.61
C GLU A 381 20.77 12.89 4.11
N LEU A 382 21.23 11.95 4.92
CA LEU A 382 21.26 12.11 6.37
C LEU A 382 22.09 13.34 6.79
N SER A 383 23.17 13.63 6.09
CA SER A 383 24.00 14.84 6.29
C SER A 383 23.27 16.17 6.05
N SER A 384 22.14 16.13 5.33
CA SER A 384 21.30 17.30 5.03
C SER A 384 19.97 17.28 5.79
N ALA A 385 19.72 16.26 6.61
CA ALA A 385 18.41 16.04 7.22
C ALA A 385 17.94 17.21 8.10
N LYS A 386 18.85 17.77 8.93
CA LYS A 386 18.56 18.93 9.78
C LYS A 386 18.18 20.16 8.95
N THR A 387 19.01 20.51 7.97
CA THR A 387 18.76 21.69 7.12
C THR A 387 17.47 21.56 6.31
N GLN A 388 17.19 20.35 5.81
CA GLN A 388 15.94 20.10 5.09
C GLN A 388 14.74 20.18 6.03
N PHE A 389 14.83 19.61 7.24
CA PHE A 389 13.79 19.75 8.26
C PHE A 389 13.49 21.22 8.55
N GLU A 390 14.53 22.05 8.78
CA GLU A 390 14.37 23.49 9.05
C GLU A 390 13.64 24.21 7.91
N SER A 391 13.94 23.84 6.66
CA SER A 391 13.24 24.36 5.48
C SER A 391 11.78 23.91 5.43
N ASP A 392 11.51 22.61 5.64
CA ASP A 392 10.18 22.05 5.55
C ASP A 392 9.25 22.52 6.68
N LEU A 393 9.82 22.81 7.85
CA LEU A 393 9.06 23.28 9.03
C LEU A 393 8.22 24.53 8.74
N THR A 394 8.66 25.36 7.83
CA THR A 394 7.92 26.57 7.40
C THR A 394 6.54 26.27 6.82
N ASN A 395 6.31 25.03 6.34
CA ASN A 395 5.01 24.59 5.82
C ASN A 395 4.07 24.05 6.91
N TYR A 396 4.57 23.87 8.15
CA TYR A 396 3.84 23.20 9.23
C TYR A 396 3.70 24.03 10.50
N ALA A 397 4.49 25.10 10.64
CA ALA A 397 4.46 26.00 11.78
C ALA A 397 4.48 27.45 11.31
N ASP A 398 3.73 28.32 11.99
CA ASP A 398 3.76 29.75 11.72
C ASP A 398 5.12 30.35 12.07
N VAL A 399 5.84 30.81 11.06
CA VAL A 399 7.15 31.51 11.20
C VAL A 399 6.99 33.02 11.47
N SER A 400 5.78 33.49 11.69
CA SER A 400 5.46 34.89 11.80
C SER A 400 5.60 35.46 13.20
N HIS A 401 6.77 35.46 13.81
CA HIS A 401 7.03 36.29 15.01
C HIS A 401 8.48 36.71 15.22
N ASP A 402 9.12 37.21 14.14
CA ASP A 402 10.19 38.20 14.33
C ASP A 402 9.92 39.41 13.45
N ILE A 403 9.71 40.56 14.09
CA ILE A 403 9.27 41.82 13.47
C ILE A 403 10.26 42.36 12.41
N VAL A 404 11.36 41.69 12.16
CA VAL A 404 12.36 42.07 11.16
C VAL A 404 12.09 41.49 9.77
N ASP A 405 11.31 40.41 9.66
CA ASP A 405 11.04 39.76 8.36
C ASP A 405 9.71 40.14 7.71
N LEU A 406 8.83 40.90 8.39
CA LEU A 406 7.59 41.40 7.82
C LEU A 406 7.80 42.33 6.61
N THR A 407 8.99 42.90 6.44
CA THR A 407 9.32 43.74 5.31
C THR A 407 9.75 42.98 4.05
N ILE A 408 10.06 41.70 4.16
CA ILE A 408 10.49 40.87 3.02
C ILE A 408 9.32 40.04 2.49
N ALA A 409 8.40 39.60 3.34
CA ALA A 409 7.22 38.83 2.93
C ALA A 409 6.21 39.67 2.10
N GLU A 410 6.15 40.98 2.32
CA GLU A 410 5.27 41.87 1.53
C GLU A 410 5.86 42.32 0.16
N SER A 411 7.09 41.90 -0.17
CA SER A 411 7.78 42.35 -1.39
C SER A 411 7.84 41.35 -2.55
N PHE A 412 7.18 40.21 -2.45
CA PHE A 412 7.06 39.25 -3.56
C PHE A 412 5.63 39.22 -4.12
N PRO A 413 5.36 39.92 -5.25
CA PRO A 413 4.16 39.63 -5.99
C PRO A 413 4.29 38.30 -6.70
N ALA A 414 3.23 37.50 -6.63
CA ALA A 414 3.09 36.30 -7.44
C ALA A 414 3.30 36.65 -8.92
N SER A 415 4.32 36.08 -9.54
CA SER A 415 4.52 36.16 -10.98
C SER A 415 4.94 34.78 -11.53
N ASP A 416 4.32 34.48 -12.66
CA ASP A 416 4.38 33.27 -13.46
C ASP A 416 5.79 32.70 -13.70
N PRO A 417 5.90 31.39 -14.01
CA PRO A 417 7.15 30.75 -14.39
C PRO A 417 7.55 31.20 -15.80
N GLY A 418 8.47 32.13 -15.86
CA GLY A 418 9.08 32.62 -17.12
C GLY A 418 10.16 31.66 -17.62
N GLU A 419 10.17 31.51 -18.94
CA GLU A 419 11.09 30.70 -19.74
C GLU A 419 12.56 30.90 -19.41
N LEU A 420 13.32 29.79 -19.34
CA LEU A 420 14.77 29.77 -19.25
C LEU A 420 15.43 30.23 -20.56
N GLN A 421 16.12 31.35 -20.52
CA GLN A 421 17.08 31.74 -21.55
C GLN A 421 18.52 31.59 -21.03
N PRO A 422 19.50 31.22 -21.89
CA PRO A 422 20.88 30.99 -21.44
C PRO A 422 21.58 32.30 -21.10
N GLN A 423 22.31 32.30 -19.98
CA GLN A 423 23.15 33.43 -19.60
C GLN A 423 24.59 33.22 -20.02
N ASP A 424 25.13 34.29 -20.65
CA ASP A 424 26.54 34.41 -20.99
C ASP A 424 27.41 34.71 -19.76
N GLU A 425 28.67 34.27 -19.85
CA GLU A 425 29.73 34.43 -18.87
C GLU A 425 30.18 35.87 -18.67
N HIS A 426 30.71 36.15 -17.51
CA HIS A 426 31.55 37.27 -17.02
C HIS A 426 30.88 38.46 -16.35
N SER A 427 30.93 38.43 -15.00
CA SER A 427 31.48 39.54 -14.21
C SER A 427 31.72 39.12 -12.75
N SER A 428 32.96 39.30 -12.33
CA SER A 428 33.45 39.15 -10.96
C SER A 428 32.94 40.29 -10.06
N HIS A 429 32.16 39.97 -9.04
CA HIS A 429 32.01 40.83 -7.86
C HIS A 429 32.13 39.97 -6.61
N GLU A 430 33.11 40.37 -5.76
CA GLU A 430 33.31 39.87 -4.41
C GLU A 430 32.03 40.12 -3.59
N HIS A 431 31.35 39.03 -3.20
CA HIS A 431 30.32 39.08 -2.16
C HIS A 431 30.91 38.61 -0.83
N THR A 432 30.99 39.54 0.09
CA THR A 432 31.21 39.27 1.51
C THR A 432 30.08 38.37 2.02
N HIS A 433 30.42 37.15 2.38
CA HIS A 433 29.50 36.23 3.04
C HIS A 433 29.13 36.82 4.42
N ARG A 434 27.91 37.37 4.53
CA ARG A 434 27.20 37.40 5.81
C ARG A 434 26.49 36.08 5.95
N SER A 435 26.91 35.23 6.84
CA SER A 435 26.18 34.05 7.27
C SER A 435 24.90 34.52 7.99
N HIS A 436 23.78 34.49 7.28
CA HIS A 436 22.49 34.50 7.95
C HIS A 436 22.22 33.05 8.33
N ALA A 437 22.26 32.73 9.63
CA ALA A 437 21.67 31.55 10.16
C ALA A 437 20.15 31.66 9.85
N PRO A 438 19.52 30.60 9.26
CA PRO A 438 18.08 30.59 9.13
C PRO A 438 17.47 30.61 10.53
N SER A 439 16.53 31.54 10.79
CA SER A 439 15.76 31.56 12.03
C SER A 439 14.77 30.40 11.97
N THR A 440 15.03 29.33 12.69
CA THR A 440 14.07 28.24 12.84
C THR A 440 12.88 28.70 13.67
N ALA A 441 11.66 28.37 13.21
CA ALA A 441 10.48 28.53 14.04
C ALA A 441 10.70 27.72 15.32
N SER A 442 10.52 28.35 16.48
CA SER A 442 10.71 27.71 17.78
C SER A 442 9.55 28.11 18.70
N LYS A 443 8.95 27.11 19.34
CA LYS A 443 7.87 27.26 20.32
C LYS A 443 8.12 26.34 21.52
N PRO A 444 9.15 26.61 22.33
CA PRO A 444 9.49 25.77 23.46
C PRO A 444 8.33 25.64 24.42
N THR A 445 7.86 24.42 24.59
CA THR A 445 6.72 24.07 25.43
C THR A 445 7.16 23.14 26.55
N THR A 446 6.91 23.56 27.79
CA THR A 446 7.25 22.76 28.97
C THR A 446 6.17 21.71 29.20
N VAL A 447 6.60 20.47 29.41
CA VAL A 447 5.72 19.33 29.70
C VAL A 447 6.15 18.67 31.00
N GLU A 448 5.19 18.30 31.83
CA GLU A 448 5.40 17.56 33.08
C GLU A 448 4.85 16.15 32.89
N LEU A 449 5.73 15.14 32.90
CA LEU A 449 5.38 13.71 32.81
C LEU A 449 5.52 13.08 34.19
N GLY A 450 4.60 13.24 35.10
CA GLY A 450 4.59 12.57 36.39
C GLY A 450 5.97 12.14 36.91
N GLU A 451 6.25 10.84 36.95
CA GLU A 451 7.54 10.29 37.35
C GLU A 451 8.67 10.55 36.32
N GLY A 452 8.31 10.89 35.07
CA GLY A 452 9.24 11.20 33.98
C GLY A 452 9.92 12.57 34.09
N GLY A 453 9.49 13.41 35.05
CA GLY A 453 10.03 14.74 35.29
C GLY A 453 9.51 15.80 34.32
N THR A 454 10.15 16.98 34.37
CA THR A 454 9.84 18.15 33.55
C THR A 454 10.86 18.31 32.45
N PHE A 455 10.41 18.53 31.23
CA PHE A 455 11.26 18.78 30.07
C PHE A 455 10.59 19.75 29.09
N THR A 456 11.33 20.16 28.08
CA THR A 456 10.83 21.06 27.04
C THR A 456 10.83 20.34 25.71
N ILE A 457 9.69 20.39 25.00
CA ILE A 457 9.59 19.98 23.58
C ILE A 457 9.39 21.22 22.72
N ASP A 458 9.74 21.09 21.45
CA ASP A 458 9.58 22.16 20.46
C ASP A 458 9.13 21.58 19.13
N HIS A 459 8.93 22.39 18.13
CA HIS A 459 8.78 21.94 16.75
C HIS A 459 9.91 20.98 16.37
N GLY A 460 9.56 19.89 15.68
CA GLY A 460 10.51 18.85 15.31
C GLY A 460 10.82 17.82 16.41
N ALA A 461 10.23 17.96 17.61
CA ALA A 461 10.33 16.91 18.63
C ALA A 461 9.84 15.58 18.05
N VAL A 462 10.63 14.51 18.22
CA VAL A 462 10.25 13.16 17.82
C VAL A 462 9.25 12.63 18.84
N ALA A 463 7.98 12.60 18.48
CA ALA A 463 6.92 12.07 19.33
C ALA A 463 6.76 10.55 19.21
N ILE A 464 7.10 9.98 18.04
CA ILE A 464 7.04 8.54 17.78
C ILE A 464 8.35 8.10 17.14
N ALA A 465 8.94 7.02 17.67
CA ALA A 465 10.04 6.28 17.05
C ALA A 465 9.63 4.80 16.95
N ALA A 466 9.33 4.32 15.73
CA ALA A 466 8.73 3.02 15.54
C ALA A 466 9.56 2.13 14.61
N ILE A 467 10.02 0.99 15.12
CA ILE A 467 10.53 -0.11 14.28
C ILE A 467 9.34 -0.97 13.92
N THR A 468 8.91 -0.90 12.66
CA THR A 468 7.62 -1.42 12.19
C THR A 468 7.69 -1.79 10.71
N SER A 469 6.63 -2.46 10.22
CA SER A 469 6.39 -2.75 8.80
C SER A 469 7.25 -3.84 8.18
N CYS A 470 6.68 -4.54 7.19
CA CYS A 470 7.34 -5.60 6.43
C CYS A 470 8.60 -5.15 5.68
N THR A 471 8.70 -3.87 5.31
CA THR A 471 9.82 -3.35 4.50
C THR A 471 11.17 -3.63 5.15
N ASN A 472 11.33 -3.29 6.42
CA ASN A 472 12.59 -3.41 7.12
C ASN A 472 12.65 -4.60 8.08
N THR A 473 11.53 -4.99 8.71
CA THR A 473 11.53 -6.05 9.72
C THR A 473 11.79 -7.45 9.14
N SER A 474 11.57 -7.64 7.84
CA SER A 474 11.94 -8.85 7.11
C SER A 474 13.44 -8.96 6.81
N ASN A 475 14.22 -7.93 7.13
CA ASN A 475 15.63 -7.86 6.80
C ASN A 475 16.50 -7.98 8.07
N PRO A 476 17.08 -9.16 8.33
CA PRO A 476 17.88 -9.38 9.53
C PRO A 476 19.08 -8.44 9.65
N SER A 477 19.65 -7.97 8.54
CA SER A 477 20.83 -7.12 8.60
C SER A 477 20.53 -5.77 9.25
N VAL A 478 19.44 -5.12 8.90
CA VAL A 478 19.06 -3.83 9.51
C VAL A 478 18.45 -4.01 10.89
N MET A 479 17.77 -5.14 11.14
CA MET A 479 17.19 -5.44 12.43
C MET A 479 18.29 -5.72 13.47
N LEU A 480 19.23 -6.61 13.17
CA LEU A 480 20.36 -6.89 14.07
C LEU A 480 21.27 -5.69 14.22
N ALA A 481 21.47 -4.88 13.17
CA ALA A 481 22.19 -3.60 13.30
C ALA A 481 21.49 -2.66 14.31
N ALA A 482 20.16 -2.60 14.30
CA ALA A 482 19.40 -1.82 15.29
C ALA A 482 19.61 -2.36 16.72
N GLY A 483 19.52 -3.68 16.91
CA GLY A 483 19.77 -4.30 18.21
C GLY A 483 21.20 -4.08 18.73
N LEU A 484 22.20 -4.18 17.85
CA LEU A 484 23.60 -3.90 18.18
C LEU A 484 23.82 -2.41 18.53
N LEU A 485 23.19 -1.51 17.79
CA LEU A 485 23.23 -0.07 18.11
C LEU A 485 22.58 0.20 19.47
N ALA A 486 21.43 -0.43 19.76
CA ALA A 486 20.77 -0.34 21.06
C ALA A 486 21.68 -0.83 22.20
N ARG A 487 22.36 -1.97 21.99
CA ARG A 487 23.34 -2.50 22.96
C ARG A 487 24.48 -1.49 23.19
N ASN A 488 25.06 -0.96 22.12
CA ASN A 488 26.16 -0.03 22.23
C ASN A 488 25.74 1.27 22.94
N ALA A 489 24.55 1.78 22.65
CA ALA A 489 23.95 2.94 23.30
C ALA A 489 23.68 2.69 24.79
N ALA A 490 23.07 1.54 25.14
CA ALA A 490 22.78 1.18 26.52
C ALA A 490 24.07 1.01 27.34
N GLN A 491 25.12 0.43 26.76
CA GLN A 491 26.46 0.31 27.41
C GLN A 491 27.12 1.68 27.68
N LYS A 492 26.78 2.69 26.89
CA LYS A 492 27.20 4.09 27.10
C LYS A 492 26.27 4.84 28.07
N GLY A 493 25.21 4.21 28.56
CA GLY A 493 24.24 4.81 29.48
C GLY A 493 23.23 5.74 28.80
N LEU A 494 23.15 5.74 27.47
CA LEU A 494 22.16 6.51 26.72
C LEU A 494 20.76 5.94 26.91
N LYS A 495 19.74 6.79 26.82
CA LYS A 495 18.33 6.44 26.88
C LYS A 495 17.55 7.23 25.83
N ALA A 496 16.46 6.67 25.32
CA ALA A 496 15.51 7.43 24.53
C ALA A 496 14.97 8.62 25.36
N LYS A 497 14.59 9.70 24.67
CA LYS A 497 14.03 10.86 25.38
C LYS A 497 12.64 10.50 25.94
N PRO A 498 12.28 11.00 27.13
CA PRO A 498 11.07 10.57 27.83
C PRO A 498 9.76 10.93 27.12
N TRP A 499 9.78 11.88 26.20
CA TRP A 499 8.60 12.26 25.39
C TRP A 499 8.41 11.39 24.13
N VAL A 500 9.38 10.52 23.81
CA VAL A 500 9.33 9.68 22.61
C VAL A 500 8.59 8.39 22.90
N LYS A 501 7.50 8.15 22.19
CA LYS A 501 6.85 6.84 22.14
C LYS A 501 7.70 5.90 21.29
N THR A 502 8.35 4.92 21.93
CA THR A 502 9.18 3.91 21.28
C THR A 502 8.41 2.60 21.13
N THR A 503 8.42 2.00 19.94
CA THR A 503 7.71 0.74 19.68
C THR A 503 8.52 -0.19 18.78
N LEU A 504 8.42 -1.50 19.05
CA LEU A 504 8.93 -2.57 18.19
C LEU A 504 7.76 -3.46 17.77
N ALA A 505 7.46 -3.51 16.47
CA ALA A 505 6.44 -4.38 15.90
C ALA A 505 7.06 -5.25 14.80
N PRO A 506 7.62 -6.42 15.16
CA PRO A 506 8.30 -7.31 14.21
C PRO A 506 7.34 -7.88 13.18
N GLY A 507 7.87 -8.20 12.00
CA GLY A 507 7.09 -8.77 10.91
C GLY A 507 6.89 -10.28 11.00
N SER A 508 7.59 -10.97 11.91
CA SER A 508 7.34 -12.36 12.31
C SER A 508 7.97 -12.67 13.66
N LYS A 509 7.56 -13.76 14.28
CA LYS A 509 8.14 -14.22 15.55
C LYS A 509 9.61 -14.64 15.42
N VAL A 510 10.06 -14.99 14.22
CA VAL A 510 11.48 -15.30 13.96
C VAL A 510 12.38 -14.11 14.34
N VAL A 511 11.90 -12.88 14.20
CA VAL A 511 12.64 -11.67 14.56
C VAL A 511 12.94 -11.61 16.06
N THR A 512 11.97 -11.91 16.89
CA THR A 512 12.18 -11.98 18.35
C THR A 512 13.06 -13.14 18.75
N ASP A 513 12.92 -14.31 18.09
CA ASP A 513 13.78 -15.47 18.34
C ASP A 513 15.26 -15.15 18.10
N TYR A 514 15.60 -14.50 16.98
CA TYR A 514 17.00 -14.18 16.74
C TYR A 514 17.51 -13.02 17.61
N TYR A 515 16.66 -12.07 18.01
CA TYR A 515 17.05 -11.05 18.99
C TYR A 515 17.37 -11.67 20.37
N GLU A 516 16.54 -12.61 20.80
CA GLU A 516 16.79 -13.34 22.04
C GLU A 516 18.08 -14.15 21.96
N LYS A 517 18.27 -14.92 20.88
CA LYS A 517 19.48 -15.72 20.67
C LYS A 517 20.75 -14.87 20.56
N ALA A 518 20.65 -13.67 19.97
CA ALA A 518 21.74 -12.71 19.89
C ALA A 518 22.00 -11.96 21.23
N GLY A 519 21.10 -12.10 22.24
CA GLY A 519 21.18 -11.38 23.51
C GLY A 519 20.93 -9.87 23.35
N LEU A 520 20.10 -9.44 22.41
CA LEU A 520 19.88 -8.02 22.11
C LEU A 520 18.54 -7.49 22.64
N THR A 521 17.62 -8.37 23.07
CA THR A 521 16.28 -7.99 23.56
C THR A 521 16.36 -7.02 24.74
N GLU A 522 17.13 -7.35 25.78
CA GLU A 522 17.29 -6.49 26.97
C GLU A 522 17.83 -5.09 26.62
N SER A 523 18.67 -4.99 25.60
CA SER A 523 19.23 -3.71 25.17
C SER A 523 18.23 -2.83 24.43
N LEU A 524 17.35 -3.43 23.61
CA LEU A 524 16.24 -2.74 22.97
C LEU A 524 15.23 -2.25 24.02
N GLU A 525 14.86 -3.10 24.96
CA GLU A 525 13.95 -2.78 26.06
C GLU A 525 14.51 -1.68 26.97
N ALA A 526 15.82 -1.68 27.24
CA ALA A 526 16.49 -0.62 28.02
C ALA A 526 16.36 0.77 27.36
N LEU A 527 16.15 0.82 26.05
CA LEU A 527 15.85 2.05 25.29
C LEU A 527 14.33 2.26 25.10
N GLY A 528 13.48 1.42 25.68
CA GLY A 528 12.03 1.50 25.58
C GLY A 528 11.41 0.81 24.37
N PHE A 529 12.20 0.14 23.52
CA PHE A 529 11.69 -0.59 22.34
C PHE A 529 11.21 -1.99 22.75
N TYR A 530 10.11 -2.04 23.46
CA TYR A 530 9.40 -3.28 23.76
C TYR A 530 8.57 -3.75 22.55
N THR A 531 8.41 -5.06 22.41
CA THR A 531 7.51 -5.61 21.40
C THR A 531 6.07 -5.26 21.76
N VAL A 532 5.35 -4.60 20.84
CA VAL A 532 3.95 -4.15 21.06
C VAL A 532 2.92 -5.00 20.31
N GLY A 533 3.36 -5.81 19.35
CA GLY A 533 2.53 -6.67 18.51
C GLY A 533 3.32 -7.25 17.36
N TYR A 534 2.76 -8.28 16.71
CA TYR A 534 3.27 -8.82 15.44
C TYR A 534 2.27 -8.44 14.35
N GLY A 535 2.56 -7.38 13.62
CA GLY A 535 1.65 -6.86 12.60
C GLY A 535 2.03 -5.48 12.11
N CYS A 536 1.25 -4.99 11.17
CA CYS A 536 1.38 -3.64 10.63
C CYS A 536 0.78 -2.64 11.62
N THR A 537 1.62 -1.93 12.37
CA THR A 537 1.16 -0.99 13.41
C THR A 537 1.26 0.47 12.94
N THR A 538 2.33 1.17 13.25
CA THR A 538 2.48 2.61 13.00
C THR A 538 2.29 3.00 11.54
N CYS A 539 2.81 2.22 10.59
CA CYS A 539 2.71 2.51 9.16
C CYS A 539 1.27 2.51 8.60
N ILE A 540 0.33 1.82 9.26
CA ILE A 540 -1.09 1.75 8.85
C ILE A 540 -2.00 2.68 9.68
N GLY A 541 -1.46 3.37 10.68
CA GLY A 541 -2.25 4.22 11.56
C GLY A 541 -2.64 3.56 12.88
N ASN A 542 -2.07 2.40 13.20
CA ASN A 542 -2.26 1.68 14.46
C ASN A 542 -1.16 2.00 15.48
N SER A 543 -0.62 3.22 15.42
CA SER A 543 0.41 3.67 16.38
C SER A 543 -0.10 3.80 17.80
N GLY A 544 -1.43 3.79 17.99
CA GLY A 544 -2.06 4.09 19.29
C GLY A 544 -1.87 5.55 19.72
N PRO A 545 -2.37 5.93 20.89
CA PRO A 545 -2.28 7.30 21.39
C PRO A 545 -0.83 7.67 21.75
N LEU A 546 -0.48 8.95 21.67
CA LEU A 546 0.68 9.51 22.35
C LEU A 546 0.47 9.49 23.87
N LEU A 547 1.52 9.77 24.65
CA LEU A 547 1.37 10.12 26.05
C LEU A 547 0.39 11.30 26.18
N GLU A 548 -0.52 11.26 27.11
CA GLU A 548 -1.61 12.23 27.23
C GLU A 548 -1.08 13.66 27.35
N GLU A 549 -0.03 13.84 28.14
CA GLU A 549 0.60 15.14 28.36
C GLU A 549 1.30 15.66 27.10
N ILE A 550 1.83 14.77 26.27
CA ILE A 550 2.45 15.13 24.98
C ILE A 550 1.36 15.50 23.99
N SER A 551 0.30 14.69 23.89
CA SER A 551 -0.85 14.98 23.01
C SER A 551 -1.47 16.35 23.35
N ALA A 552 -1.69 16.62 24.63
CA ALA A 552 -2.21 17.91 25.11
C ALA A 552 -1.28 19.07 24.75
N ALA A 553 0.02 18.94 25.02
CA ALA A 553 1.01 19.96 24.69
C ALA A 553 1.08 20.26 23.20
N VAL A 554 0.98 19.22 22.36
CA VAL A 554 0.98 19.33 20.89
C VAL A 554 -0.27 20.07 20.40
N GLN A 555 -1.45 19.68 20.89
CA GLN A 555 -2.73 20.26 20.47
C GLN A 555 -2.90 21.70 20.98
N ASP A 556 -2.61 21.97 22.27
CA ASP A 556 -2.77 23.30 22.88
C ASP A 556 -1.83 24.34 22.29
N ASN A 557 -0.66 23.91 21.84
CA ASN A 557 0.36 24.78 21.28
C ASN A 557 0.54 24.68 19.79
N ASP A 558 -0.23 23.84 19.10
CA ASP A 558 -0.11 23.60 17.66
C ASP A 558 1.32 23.24 17.23
N LEU A 559 1.97 22.37 18.00
CA LEU A 559 3.36 21.97 17.70
C LEU A 559 3.44 21.09 16.45
N ALA A 560 4.42 21.34 15.60
CA ALA A 560 4.76 20.46 14.49
C ALA A 560 5.76 19.40 14.98
N VAL A 561 5.25 18.36 15.66
CA VAL A 561 6.04 17.22 16.11
C VAL A 561 6.18 16.17 15.01
N THR A 562 7.12 15.24 15.17
CA THR A 562 7.53 14.31 14.13
C THR A 562 7.37 12.85 14.54
N ALA A 563 7.20 11.98 13.54
CA ALA A 563 7.37 10.53 13.68
C ALA A 563 8.55 10.08 12.82
N VAL A 564 9.36 9.18 13.35
CA VAL A 564 10.44 8.49 12.63
C VAL A 564 10.14 7.00 12.68
N LEU A 565 9.93 6.38 11.52
CA LEU A 565 9.52 4.98 11.44
C LEU A 565 10.25 4.22 10.35
N SER A 566 10.50 2.94 10.58
CA SER A 566 11.11 2.05 9.59
C SER A 566 10.09 1.49 8.58
N GLY A 567 9.03 2.20 8.32
CA GLY A 567 7.94 1.82 7.44
C GLY A 567 8.20 2.07 5.96
N ASN A 568 7.14 1.91 5.17
CA ASN A 568 7.12 2.18 3.72
C ASN A 568 6.25 3.40 3.36
N ARG A 569 5.44 3.90 4.27
CA ARG A 569 4.56 5.07 4.07
C ARG A 569 4.63 6.02 5.26
N ASN A 570 4.58 7.30 4.94
CA ASN A 570 4.68 8.40 5.90
C ASN A 570 3.65 9.51 5.63
N PHE A 571 2.46 9.12 5.13
CA PHE A 571 1.43 10.10 4.78
C PHE A 571 0.89 10.81 6.02
N GLU A 572 0.73 12.12 5.91
CA GLU A 572 0.13 12.97 6.94
C GLU A 572 -1.30 12.51 7.28
N GLY A 573 -1.65 12.57 8.57
CA GLY A 573 -2.96 12.13 9.07
C GLY A 573 -3.16 10.60 9.07
N ARG A 574 -2.18 9.82 8.59
CA ARG A 574 -2.22 8.36 8.61
C ARG A 574 -1.47 7.78 9.81
N ILE A 575 -0.27 8.28 10.10
CA ILE A 575 0.62 7.70 11.12
C ILE A 575 0.04 7.92 12.52
N ASN A 576 -0.29 9.16 12.83
CA ASN A 576 -0.95 9.55 14.08
C ASN A 576 -1.62 10.92 13.86
N PRO A 577 -2.81 11.18 14.44
CA PRO A 577 -3.51 12.45 14.24
C PRO A 577 -2.80 13.67 14.82
N ASP A 578 -1.96 13.51 15.84
CA ASP A 578 -1.23 14.59 16.49
C ASP A 578 0.11 14.89 15.82
N VAL A 579 0.55 14.04 14.88
CA VAL A 579 1.88 14.16 14.25
C VAL A 579 1.75 14.67 12.82
N LYS A 580 2.39 15.82 12.55
CA LYS A 580 2.30 16.50 11.26
C LYS A 580 3.38 16.05 10.27
N MET A 581 4.59 15.80 10.73
CA MET A 581 5.76 15.50 9.87
C MET A 581 6.25 14.07 10.11
N ASN A 582 6.32 13.26 9.05
CA ASN A 582 6.61 11.84 9.17
C ASN A 582 7.80 11.44 8.31
N TYR A 583 8.78 10.74 8.90
CA TYR A 583 10.03 10.37 8.22
C TYR A 583 10.24 8.87 8.23
N LEU A 584 10.57 8.33 7.06
CA LEU A 584 11.03 6.95 6.90
C LEU A 584 12.53 6.88 7.14
N ALA A 585 12.96 5.92 7.92
CA ALA A 585 14.37 5.71 8.25
C ALA A 585 14.69 4.22 8.45
N SER A 586 15.95 3.84 8.37
CA SER A 586 16.36 2.49 8.74
C SER A 586 16.12 2.22 10.25
N PRO A 587 15.91 0.96 10.67
CA PRO A 587 15.75 0.63 12.09
C PRO A 587 16.84 1.19 13.01
N PRO A 588 18.14 1.15 12.66
CA PRO A 588 19.17 1.81 13.46
C PRO A 588 18.96 3.32 13.58
N LEU A 589 18.56 4.00 12.50
CA LEU A 589 18.31 5.44 12.54
C LEU A 589 17.03 5.79 13.33
N VAL A 590 16.02 4.92 13.36
CA VAL A 590 14.87 5.09 14.26
C VAL A 590 15.32 5.17 15.71
N ILE A 591 16.20 4.27 16.13
CA ILE A 591 16.79 4.31 17.49
C ILE A 591 17.62 5.58 17.69
N ALA A 592 18.44 5.97 16.71
CA ALA A 592 19.25 7.19 16.78
C ALA A 592 18.39 8.44 16.99
N TYR A 593 17.26 8.56 16.26
CA TYR A 593 16.32 9.67 16.44
C TYR A 593 15.55 9.61 17.77
N ALA A 594 15.29 8.43 18.31
CA ALA A 594 14.72 8.30 19.66
C ALA A 594 15.68 8.80 20.73
N LEU A 595 16.98 8.55 20.56
CA LEU A 595 18.04 9.06 21.43
C LEU A 595 18.22 10.58 21.28
N ALA A 596 18.18 11.10 20.05
CA ALA A 596 18.25 12.53 19.76
C ALA A 596 17.01 13.29 20.29
N GLY A 597 15.82 12.72 20.09
CA GLY A 597 14.52 13.26 20.49
C GLY A 597 14.02 14.41 19.62
N SER A 598 14.73 14.77 18.56
CA SER A 598 14.37 15.86 17.65
C SER A 598 14.88 15.61 16.24
N MET A 599 14.13 16.05 15.23
CA MET A 599 14.61 16.13 13.84
C MET A 599 15.59 17.29 13.63
N ASN A 600 15.55 18.31 14.49
CA ASN A 600 16.51 19.41 14.49
C ASN A 600 17.84 18.99 15.14
N PHE A 601 18.45 17.95 14.59
CA PHE A 601 19.63 17.29 15.11
C PHE A 601 20.57 16.88 13.97
N ASP A 602 21.87 17.18 14.14
CA ASP A 602 22.90 16.83 13.17
C ASP A 602 23.80 15.74 13.75
N PHE A 603 23.67 14.53 13.23
CA PHE A 603 24.41 13.36 13.71
C PHE A 603 25.93 13.42 13.50
N GLU A 604 26.43 14.35 12.70
CA GLU A 604 27.86 14.53 12.50
C GLU A 604 28.51 15.37 13.60
N VAL A 605 27.75 16.31 14.19
CA VAL A 605 28.31 17.31 15.13
C VAL A 605 27.63 17.35 16.49
N ASP A 606 26.35 16.93 16.58
CA ASP A 606 25.61 16.97 17.84
C ASP A 606 25.77 15.64 18.62
N ALA A 607 26.02 15.73 19.94
CA ALA A 607 26.12 14.57 20.80
C ALA A 607 24.74 14.03 21.20
N LEU A 608 24.56 12.73 21.15
CA LEU A 608 23.33 12.03 21.59
C LEU A 608 23.14 12.11 23.13
N GLY A 609 24.21 12.28 23.85
CA GLY A 609 24.28 12.39 25.32
C GLY A 609 25.71 12.25 25.83
N THR A 610 25.85 11.96 27.11
CA THR A 610 27.15 11.75 27.77
C THR A 610 27.22 10.35 28.37
N ASP A 611 28.40 9.74 28.33
CA ASP A 611 28.64 8.46 29.00
C ASP A 611 28.80 8.63 30.52
N SER A 612 29.03 7.53 31.25
CA SER A 612 29.22 7.53 32.70
C SER A 612 30.46 8.32 33.18
N ASP A 613 31.39 8.54 32.25
CA ASP A 613 32.62 9.30 32.53
C ASP A 613 32.49 10.78 32.17
N GLY A 614 31.32 11.20 31.65
CA GLY A 614 31.01 12.57 31.27
C GLY A 614 31.51 12.95 29.87
N ASN A 615 31.90 11.98 29.04
CA ASN A 615 32.31 12.26 27.66
C ASN A 615 31.09 12.29 26.75
N ASP A 616 31.12 13.19 25.77
CA ASP A 616 30.08 13.24 24.71
C ASP A 616 30.08 11.96 23.87
N VAL A 617 28.90 11.44 23.61
CA VAL A 617 28.68 10.25 22.77
C VAL A 617 27.98 10.65 21.49
N PHE A 618 28.61 10.36 20.37
CA PHE A 618 28.10 10.63 19.02
C PHE A 618 27.58 9.36 18.36
N LEU A 619 26.78 9.51 17.29
CA LEU A 619 26.24 8.36 16.55
C LEU A 619 27.34 7.39 16.07
N LYS A 620 28.47 7.90 15.59
CA LYS A 620 29.63 7.11 15.16
C LYS A 620 30.23 6.22 16.25
N ASP A 621 30.08 6.60 17.53
CA ASP A 621 30.65 5.86 18.68
C ASP A 621 29.78 4.64 19.06
N ILE A 622 28.54 4.58 18.57
CA ILE A 622 27.58 3.50 18.85
C ILE A 622 27.14 2.75 17.59
N TRP A 623 27.48 3.23 16.39
CA TRP A 623 27.13 2.57 15.15
C TRP A 623 27.84 1.23 15.03
N PRO A 624 27.11 0.11 14.75
CA PRO A 624 27.74 -1.21 14.72
C PRO A 624 28.61 -1.39 13.48
N ASP A 625 29.69 -2.16 13.63
CA ASP A 625 30.55 -2.56 12.52
C ASP A 625 29.84 -3.59 11.63
N ALA A 626 30.01 -3.47 10.30
CA ALA A 626 29.36 -4.37 9.35
C ALA A 626 29.77 -5.84 9.51
N ALA A 627 31.03 -6.11 9.90
CA ALA A 627 31.50 -7.45 10.16
C ALA A 627 30.86 -8.04 11.44
N GLU A 628 30.61 -7.20 12.44
CA GLU A 628 29.89 -7.61 13.66
C GLU A 628 28.42 -7.93 13.34
N VAL A 629 27.76 -7.12 12.51
CA VAL A 629 26.39 -7.39 12.06
C VAL A 629 26.34 -8.75 11.35
N GLN A 630 27.23 -9.01 10.39
CA GLN A 630 27.28 -10.27 9.67
C GLN A 630 27.56 -11.47 10.59
N ALA A 631 28.53 -11.35 11.51
CA ALA A 631 28.83 -12.41 12.48
C ALA A 631 27.63 -12.70 13.39
N THR A 632 26.84 -11.67 13.74
CA THR A 632 25.62 -11.84 14.54
C THR A 632 24.52 -12.53 13.72
N ILE A 633 24.36 -12.21 12.44
CA ILE A 633 23.44 -12.92 11.53
C ILE A 633 23.81 -14.41 11.51
N ASP A 634 25.08 -14.72 11.19
CA ASP A 634 25.57 -16.09 11.01
C ASP A 634 25.41 -16.94 12.27
N SER A 635 25.51 -16.34 13.46
CA SER A 635 25.41 -17.04 14.75
C SER A 635 23.99 -17.11 15.30
N SER A 636 23.11 -16.22 14.90
CA SER A 636 21.81 -16.06 15.56
C SER A 636 20.62 -16.55 14.74
N ILE A 637 20.77 -16.75 13.43
CA ILE A 637 19.65 -17.15 12.57
C ILE A 637 19.90 -18.56 12.03
N ASP A 638 18.91 -19.43 12.20
CA ASP A 638 18.95 -20.77 11.63
C ASP A 638 17.56 -21.29 11.24
N LYS A 639 17.55 -22.34 10.43
CA LYS A 639 16.34 -22.98 9.89
C LYS A 639 15.34 -23.39 10.98
N SER A 640 15.83 -23.83 12.17
CA SER A 640 14.93 -24.35 13.20
C SER A 640 13.97 -23.30 13.75
N MET A 641 14.33 -22.02 13.69
CA MET A 641 13.43 -20.92 14.08
C MET A 641 12.22 -20.87 13.15
N PHE A 642 12.45 -20.92 11.84
CA PHE A 642 11.36 -20.93 10.86
C PHE A 642 10.51 -22.20 10.96
N ASP A 643 11.13 -23.37 11.06
CA ASP A 643 10.41 -24.63 11.25
C ASP A 643 9.53 -24.60 12.51
N THR A 644 9.99 -23.98 13.60
CA THR A 644 9.24 -23.87 14.85
C THR A 644 8.09 -22.87 14.76
N GLN A 645 8.38 -21.66 14.27
CA GLN A 645 7.38 -20.58 14.26
C GLN A 645 6.27 -20.81 13.22
N TYR A 646 6.55 -21.51 12.13
CA TYR A 646 5.56 -21.82 11.10
C TYR A 646 4.93 -23.21 11.23
N ALA A 647 5.35 -24.02 12.21
CA ALA A 647 4.64 -25.27 12.51
C ALA A 647 3.22 -24.98 13.00
N GLY A 648 2.21 -25.45 12.27
CA GLY A 648 0.82 -25.18 12.60
C GLY A 648 0.39 -23.73 12.47
N VAL A 649 0.96 -22.99 11.51
CA VAL A 649 0.71 -21.55 11.27
C VAL A 649 -0.77 -21.19 11.13
N PHE A 650 -1.62 -22.11 10.70
CA PHE A 650 -3.07 -21.93 10.54
C PHE A 650 -3.88 -22.34 11.79
N ASP A 651 -3.26 -22.93 12.81
CA ASP A 651 -3.95 -23.44 13.99
C ASP A 651 -4.26 -22.35 15.02
N GLY A 652 -3.42 -21.33 15.10
CA GLY A 652 -3.52 -20.23 16.02
C GLY A 652 -3.28 -20.57 17.50
N ASP A 653 -3.39 -19.55 18.33
CA ASP A 653 -3.28 -19.67 19.79
C ASP A 653 -4.58 -20.16 20.43
N GLU A 654 -4.62 -20.23 21.78
CA GLU A 654 -5.81 -20.66 22.52
C GLU A 654 -6.98 -19.69 22.32
N ARG A 655 -6.74 -18.39 22.19
CA ARG A 655 -7.79 -17.36 21.97
C ARG A 655 -8.46 -17.58 20.64
N TRP A 656 -7.67 -17.80 19.58
CA TRP A 656 -8.19 -18.10 18.24
C TRP A 656 -9.02 -19.38 18.21
N ARG A 657 -8.52 -20.44 18.83
CA ARG A 657 -9.22 -21.74 18.89
C ARG A 657 -10.51 -21.69 19.73
N ALA A 658 -10.58 -20.83 20.73
CA ALA A 658 -11.74 -20.67 21.60
C ALA A 658 -12.88 -19.87 20.97
N LEU A 659 -12.65 -19.15 19.84
CA LEU A 659 -13.69 -18.41 19.15
C LEU A 659 -14.82 -19.34 18.69
N GLN A 660 -16.07 -18.96 18.96
CA GLN A 660 -17.23 -19.70 18.44
C GLN A 660 -17.32 -19.50 16.94
N THR A 661 -17.47 -20.60 16.20
CA THR A 661 -17.54 -20.57 14.75
C THR A 661 -18.98 -20.87 14.32
N PRO A 662 -19.66 -19.93 13.61
CA PRO A 662 -20.95 -20.24 12.98
C PRO A 662 -20.83 -21.44 12.02
N GLU A 663 -21.89 -22.24 11.92
CA GLU A 663 -21.95 -23.40 11.04
C GLU A 663 -22.78 -23.09 9.76
N GLY A 664 -22.50 -23.82 8.70
CA GLY A 664 -23.25 -23.74 7.43
C GLY A 664 -22.49 -23.05 6.29
N SER A 665 -22.99 -23.23 5.07
CA SER A 665 -22.39 -22.68 3.84
C SER A 665 -22.84 -21.25 3.54
N ILE A 666 -23.95 -20.78 4.14
CA ILE A 666 -24.46 -19.42 4.04
C ILE A 666 -24.30 -18.77 5.42
N PHE A 667 -23.77 -17.55 5.43
CA PHE A 667 -23.54 -16.82 6.68
C PHE A 667 -24.87 -16.24 7.21
N GLU A 668 -25.12 -16.40 8.50
CA GLU A 668 -26.26 -15.78 9.18
C GLU A 668 -25.84 -14.37 9.63
N TRP A 669 -26.38 -13.35 8.96
CA TRP A 669 -26.07 -11.95 9.25
C TRP A 669 -26.75 -11.48 10.54
N ASP A 670 -25.98 -10.88 11.43
CA ASP A 670 -26.51 -10.19 12.62
C ASP A 670 -26.76 -8.72 12.28
N GLU A 671 -28.04 -8.32 12.25
CA GLU A 671 -28.40 -6.92 11.97
C GLU A 671 -27.96 -5.93 13.06
N SER A 672 -27.60 -6.40 14.24
CA SER A 672 -27.07 -5.57 15.31
C SER A 672 -25.55 -5.39 15.21
N SER A 673 -24.86 -6.20 14.41
CA SER A 673 -23.41 -6.11 14.25
C SER A 673 -22.98 -4.76 13.70
N THR A 674 -21.92 -4.20 14.29
CA THR A 674 -21.27 -2.99 13.80
C THR A 674 -19.93 -3.25 13.13
N TYR A 675 -19.57 -4.54 12.95
CA TYR A 675 -18.34 -4.98 12.29
C TYR A 675 -18.57 -5.71 10.97
N VAL A 676 -19.60 -6.57 10.89
CA VAL A 676 -19.86 -7.41 9.72
C VAL A 676 -21.32 -7.26 9.31
N ARG A 677 -21.58 -6.65 8.16
CA ARG A 677 -22.93 -6.41 7.66
C ARG A 677 -23.05 -6.76 6.19
N LYS A 678 -24.21 -7.29 5.80
CA LYS A 678 -24.51 -7.59 4.40
C LYS A 678 -24.53 -6.30 3.57
N PRO A 679 -23.67 -6.15 2.57
CA PRO A 679 -23.69 -4.99 1.69
C PRO A 679 -24.81 -5.10 0.63
N PRO A 680 -25.31 -3.97 0.09
CA PRO A 680 -26.46 -3.94 -0.81
C PRO A 680 -26.13 -4.17 -2.30
N TYR A 681 -24.93 -4.63 -2.65
CA TYR A 681 -24.45 -4.65 -4.04
C TYR A 681 -25.28 -5.49 -4.99
N PHE A 682 -25.98 -6.51 -4.48
CA PHE A 682 -26.76 -7.45 -5.27
C PHE A 682 -28.27 -7.29 -5.04
N ASP A 683 -28.70 -6.27 -4.32
CA ASP A 683 -30.13 -6.02 -4.07
C ASP A 683 -30.87 -5.73 -5.37
N GLY A 684 -31.92 -6.48 -5.63
CA GLY A 684 -32.71 -6.35 -6.87
C GLY A 684 -32.01 -6.83 -8.14
N MET A 685 -30.86 -7.49 -8.02
CA MET A 685 -30.13 -8.02 -9.19
C MET A 685 -30.95 -9.10 -9.93
N THR A 686 -30.91 -9.06 -11.26
CA THR A 686 -31.51 -10.04 -12.16
C THR A 686 -30.46 -10.63 -13.10
N MET A 687 -30.80 -11.71 -13.78
CA MET A 687 -29.94 -12.30 -14.82
C MET A 687 -29.79 -11.40 -16.05
N GLU A 688 -30.78 -10.56 -16.33
CA GLU A 688 -30.73 -9.58 -17.40
C GLU A 688 -29.97 -8.32 -16.92
N THR A 689 -29.09 -7.79 -17.76
CA THR A 689 -28.38 -6.55 -17.48
C THR A 689 -29.27 -5.34 -17.75
N THR A 690 -29.15 -4.33 -16.88
CA THR A 690 -29.73 -3.00 -17.16
C THR A 690 -28.86 -2.29 -18.18
N PRO A 691 -29.42 -1.76 -19.28
CA PRO A 691 -28.62 -1.00 -20.24
C PRO A 691 -27.92 0.19 -19.60
N VAL A 692 -26.69 0.44 -20.03
CA VAL A 692 -25.94 1.64 -19.66
C VAL A 692 -26.65 2.87 -20.23
N THR A 693 -26.71 3.93 -19.43
CA THR A 693 -27.31 5.22 -19.85
C THR A 693 -26.31 6.34 -19.72
N ASP A 694 -26.49 7.39 -20.50
CA ASP A 694 -25.77 8.64 -20.30
C ASP A 694 -26.13 9.28 -18.95
N ILE A 695 -25.27 10.12 -18.44
CA ILE A 695 -25.43 10.79 -17.15
C ILE A 695 -25.99 12.20 -17.43
N ALA A 696 -27.14 12.53 -16.86
CA ALA A 696 -27.78 13.81 -17.04
C ALA A 696 -27.94 14.56 -15.72
N GLY A 697 -27.60 15.83 -15.71
CA GLY A 697 -27.88 16.74 -14.61
C GLY A 697 -27.15 16.40 -13.29
N ALA A 698 -25.97 15.78 -13.34
CA ALA A 698 -25.22 15.40 -12.16
C ALA A 698 -24.70 16.62 -11.39
N ARG A 699 -24.62 16.51 -10.05
CA ARG A 699 -24.02 17.53 -9.19
C ARG A 699 -22.61 17.14 -8.76
N VAL A 700 -21.74 18.14 -8.58
CA VAL A 700 -20.40 17.92 -8.09
C VAL A 700 -20.44 17.72 -6.57
N LEU A 701 -20.13 16.48 -6.12
CA LEU A 701 -20.09 16.15 -4.68
C LEU A 701 -18.78 16.63 -4.05
N ALA A 702 -17.67 16.49 -4.77
CA ALA A 702 -16.38 16.97 -4.31
C ALA A 702 -15.55 17.49 -5.50
N LYS A 703 -14.82 18.57 -5.26
CA LYS A 703 -13.82 19.16 -6.16
C LYS A 703 -12.47 19.13 -5.45
N LEU A 704 -11.55 18.30 -5.93
CA LEU A 704 -10.33 17.90 -5.25
C LEU A 704 -9.09 18.30 -6.07
N GLY A 705 -7.97 18.52 -5.38
CA GLY A 705 -6.69 18.83 -6.00
C GLY A 705 -5.90 17.59 -6.42
N ASP A 706 -4.58 17.77 -6.59
CA ASP A 706 -3.64 16.72 -6.96
C ASP A 706 -3.35 15.75 -5.81
N SER A 707 -2.89 14.55 -6.17
CA SER A 707 -2.38 13.53 -5.24
C SER A 707 -3.36 13.14 -4.12
N VAL A 708 -4.66 13.14 -4.45
CA VAL A 708 -5.69 12.63 -3.53
C VAL A 708 -5.54 11.12 -3.41
N THR A 709 -5.09 10.66 -2.25
CA THR A 709 -4.81 9.26 -2.00
C THR A 709 -6.07 8.46 -1.66
N THR A 710 -5.97 7.14 -1.75
CA THR A 710 -7.03 6.25 -1.25
C THR A 710 -7.28 6.42 0.26
N ASP A 711 -6.31 6.94 1.03
CA ASP A 711 -6.50 7.31 2.44
C ASP A 711 -7.39 8.56 2.61
N HIS A 712 -7.35 9.49 1.68
CA HIS A 712 -8.26 10.63 1.65
C HIS A 712 -9.69 10.19 1.30
N ILE A 713 -9.83 9.24 0.37
CA ILE A 713 -11.14 8.77 -0.10
C ILE A 713 -11.76 7.80 0.91
N SER A 714 -10.99 6.83 1.42
CA SER A 714 -11.43 5.82 2.37
C SER A 714 -10.42 5.67 3.50
N PRO A 715 -10.55 6.42 4.60
CA PRO A 715 -9.61 6.39 5.70
C PRO A 715 -9.57 5.02 6.39
N ALA A 716 -8.43 4.70 7.03
CA ALA A 716 -8.27 3.51 7.85
C ALA A 716 -8.18 3.83 9.34
N GLY A 717 -7.85 5.08 9.68
CA GLY A 717 -7.59 5.52 11.05
C GLY A 717 -8.84 5.63 11.93
N SER A 718 -8.69 6.33 13.05
CA SER A 718 -9.71 6.49 14.07
C SER A 718 -10.96 7.22 13.56
N ILE A 719 -12.11 6.86 14.12
CA ILE A 719 -13.42 7.44 13.83
C ILE A 719 -13.69 8.60 14.79
N LYS A 720 -13.97 9.79 14.26
CA LYS A 720 -14.34 10.95 15.07
C LYS A 720 -15.80 10.85 15.55
N ALA A 721 -16.05 11.21 16.81
CA ALA A 721 -17.39 11.13 17.40
C ALA A 721 -18.44 12.01 16.70
N ASP A 722 -18.04 13.19 16.24
CA ASP A 722 -18.92 14.15 15.53
C ASP A 722 -19.09 13.83 14.03
N SER A 723 -18.44 12.80 13.53
CA SER A 723 -18.57 12.36 12.13
C SER A 723 -19.86 11.57 11.90
N PRO A 724 -20.32 11.43 10.63
CA PRO A 724 -21.46 10.56 10.31
C PRO A 724 -21.28 9.11 10.80
N ALA A 725 -20.05 8.57 10.72
CA ALA A 725 -19.73 7.23 11.20
C ALA A 725 -19.77 7.17 12.74
N GLY A 726 -19.29 8.21 13.44
CA GLY A 726 -19.37 8.29 14.90
C GLY A 726 -20.82 8.33 15.38
N ARG A 727 -21.66 9.17 14.76
CA ARG A 727 -23.11 9.22 15.06
C ARG A 727 -23.79 7.85 14.88
N TYR A 728 -23.44 7.14 13.78
CA TYR A 728 -23.95 5.80 13.53
C TYR A 728 -23.57 4.83 14.66
N LEU A 729 -22.32 4.86 15.12
CA LEU A 729 -21.87 3.99 16.21
C LEU A 729 -22.53 4.36 17.54
N ASP A 730 -22.69 5.66 17.84
CA ASP A 730 -23.44 6.13 19.03
C ASP A 730 -24.89 5.65 19.02
N GLU A 731 -25.58 5.72 17.87
CA GLU A 731 -26.97 5.24 17.68
C GLU A 731 -27.07 3.72 17.91
N HIS A 732 -25.99 2.96 17.69
CA HIS A 732 -25.90 1.53 17.98
C HIS A 732 -25.37 1.23 19.38
N GLY A 733 -25.18 2.25 20.22
CA GLY A 733 -24.77 2.09 21.62
C GLY A 733 -23.32 1.72 21.84
N ILE A 734 -22.45 1.99 20.86
CA ILE A 734 -21.02 1.74 20.96
C ILE A 734 -20.34 2.91 21.66
N ASP A 735 -19.67 2.65 22.78
CA ASP A 735 -18.90 3.67 23.49
C ASP A 735 -17.74 4.20 22.63
N ARG A 736 -17.40 5.48 22.76
CA ARG A 736 -16.32 6.12 21.99
C ARG A 736 -14.98 5.38 22.08
N LYS A 737 -14.63 4.83 23.24
CA LYS A 737 -13.40 4.05 23.44
C LYS A 737 -13.38 2.75 22.61
N ASP A 738 -14.56 2.25 22.20
CA ASP A 738 -14.77 1.01 21.47
C ASP A 738 -15.10 1.24 19.98
N TYR A 739 -15.00 2.48 19.48
CA TYR A 739 -15.19 2.80 18.07
C TYR A 739 -14.22 2.05 17.18
N ASN A 740 -13.01 1.78 17.68
CA ASN A 740 -11.93 1.20 16.91
C ASN A 740 -11.58 2.11 15.71
N SER A 741 -11.28 1.55 14.55
CA SER A 741 -10.90 2.31 13.37
C SER A 741 -11.80 2.00 12.17
N TYR A 742 -11.79 2.87 11.16
CA TYR A 742 -12.40 2.55 9.87
C TYR A 742 -11.84 1.27 9.26
N GLY A 743 -10.53 1.03 9.42
CA GLY A 743 -9.87 -0.18 8.93
C GLY A 743 -10.46 -1.46 9.50
N SER A 744 -10.68 -1.50 10.81
CA SER A 744 -11.26 -2.66 11.50
C SER A 744 -12.74 -2.89 11.18
N ARG A 745 -13.47 -1.87 10.71
CA ARG A 745 -14.90 -1.93 10.40
C ARG A 745 -15.22 -2.04 8.91
N ARG A 746 -14.25 -2.36 8.08
CA ARG A 746 -14.44 -2.50 6.62
C ARG A 746 -15.40 -3.60 6.20
N GLY A 747 -15.72 -4.54 7.06
CA GLY A 747 -16.81 -5.51 6.86
C GLY A 747 -18.21 -4.91 7.04
N ASN A 748 -18.33 -3.64 7.44
CA ASN A 748 -19.58 -2.94 7.63
C ASN A 748 -19.71 -1.76 6.66
N HIS A 749 -20.52 -1.94 5.62
CA HIS A 749 -20.73 -0.92 4.58
C HIS A 749 -21.34 0.38 5.15
N GLU A 750 -22.16 0.32 6.20
CA GLU A 750 -22.79 1.48 6.81
C GLU A 750 -21.77 2.43 7.45
N VAL A 751 -20.75 1.87 8.11
CA VAL A 751 -19.64 2.68 8.64
C VAL A 751 -18.78 3.21 7.50
N MET A 752 -18.49 2.37 6.50
CA MET A 752 -17.57 2.73 5.44
C MET A 752 -18.08 3.80 4.48
N ILE A 753 -19.37 3.79 4.12
CA ILE A 753 -19.94 4.87 3.30
C ILE A 753 -19.95 6.21 4.05
N ARG A 754 -20.18 6.19 5.36
CA ARG A 754 -20.12 7.38 6.22
C ARG A 754 -18.67 7.89 6.40
N GLY A 755 -17.69 7.00 6.24
CA GLY A 755 -16.26 7.31 6.23
C GLY A 755 -15.71 7.71 4.87
N THR A 756 -16.47 7.55 3.79
CA THR A 756 -16.00 7.90 2.45
C THR A 756 -15.83 9.41 2.33
N PHE A 757 -14.63 9.83 1.95
CA PHE A 757 -14.15 11.23 1.95
C PHE A 757 -14.14 11.90 3.34
N ALA A 758 -14.10 11.13 4.43
CA ALA A 758 -14.09 11.69 5.79
C ALA A 758 -12.69 11.90 6.39
N ASN A 759 -11.64 11.81 5.57
CA ASN A 759 -10.28 12.08 6.04
C ASN A 759 -10.16 13.52 6.55
N ILE A 760 -9.55 13.70 7.72
CA ILE A 760 -9.44 14.98 8.41
C ILE A 760 -8.61 16.03 7.66
N ARG A 761 -7.78 15.60 6.71
CA ARG A 761 -6.93 16.45 5.86
C ARG A 761 -7.47 16.63 4.44
N LEU A 762 -8.62 16.06 4.14
CA LEU A 762 -9.24 16.26 2.83
C LEU A 762 -9.62 17.74 2.67
N ARG A 763 -9.27 18.33 1.53
CA ARG A 763 -9.65 19.68 1.16
C ARG A 763 -10.57 19.65 -0.04
N ASN A 764 -11.86 19.78 0.22
CA ASN A 764 -12.84 19.92 -0.84
C ASN A 764 -12.94 21.40 -1.25
N GLN A 765 -12.47 21.71 -2.43
CA GLN A 765 -12.38 23.08 -2.96
C GLN A 765 -13.74 23.68 -3.35
N LEU A 766 -14.84 23.02 -3.02
CA LEU A 766 -16.17 23.64 -2.96
C LEU A 766 -16.32 24.57 -1.72
N LEU A 767 -15.42 24.41 -0.74
CA LEU A 767 -15.41 25.17 0.52
C LEU A 767 -14.02 25.79 0.72
N ASP A 768 -13.96 27.08 0.91
CA ASP A 768 -12.71 27.79 1.12
C ASP A 768 -12.15 27.52 2.53
N GLY A 769 -10.90 27.02 2.60
CA GLY A 769 -10.16 26.90 3.86
C GLY A 769 -10.69 25.81 4.82
N VAL A 770 -11.61 24.95 4.38
CA VAL A 770 -12.18 23.87 5.20
C VAL A 770 -11.45 22.57 4.94
N GLU A 771 -10.99 21.92 6.01
CA GLU A 771 -10.44 20.55 5.99
C GLU A 771 -11.45 19.56 6.57
N GLY A 772 -11.43 18.32 6.08
CA GLY A 772 -12.30 17.22 6.51
C GLY A 772 -13.35 16.84 5.48
N GLY A 773 -14.24 15.94 5.88
CA GLY A 773 -15.26 15.34 5.01
C GLY A 773 -16.48 16.22 4.72
N TYR A 774 -16.26 17.46 4.33
CA TYR A 774 -17.32 18.44 4.11
C TYR A 774 -17.49 18.79 2.64
N THR A 775 -18.72 19.20 2.29
CA THR A 775 -19.10 19.69 0.95
C THR A 775 -20.15 20.78 1.04
N ARG A 776 -20.55 21.31 -0.10
CA ARG A 776 -21.77 22.11 -0.25
C ARG A 776 -22.94 21.22 -0.64
N ASP A 777 -24.01 21.34 0.10
CA ASP A 777 -25.26 20.66 -0.21
C ASP A 777 -26.18 21.60 -0.99
N PHE A 778 -26.19 21.44 -2.31
CA PHE A 778 -27.01 22.27 -3.23
C PHE A 778 -28.49 21.84 -3.27
N THR A 779 -28.91 20.81 -2.52
CA THR A 779 -30.33 20.52 -2.30
C THR A 779 -30.95 21.49 -1.28
N GLN A 780 -30.10 22.17 -0.50
CA GLN A 780 -30.53 23.16 0.47
C GLN A 780 -30.53 24.57 -0.14
N PRO A 781 -31.49 25.45 0.21
CA PRO A 781 -31.68 26.76 -0.41
C PRO A 781 -30.44 27.67 -0.38
N ASP A 782 -29.62 27.56 0.65
CA ASP A 782 -28.45 28.40 0.88
C ASP A 782 -27.13 27.69 0.51
N ALA A 783 -27.19 26.50 -0.13
CA ALA A 783 -26.04 25.64 -0.44
C ALA A 783 -25.10 25.47 0.77
N LEU A 784 -25.67 25.05 1.91
CA LEU A 784 -25.01 25.01 3.19
C LEU A 784 -23.87 23.98 3.22
N GLN A 785 -22.87 24.26 4.05
CA GLN A 785 -21.86 23.28 4.38
C GLN A 785 -22.49 22.06 5.06
N SER A 786 -22.21 20.87 4.58
CA SER A 786 -22.70 19.60 5.09
C SER A 786 -21.57 18.56 5.08
N PHE A 787 -21.71 17.47 5.82
CA PHE A 787 -20.86 16.31 5.57
C PHE A 787 -21.16 15.72 4.20
N ILE A 788 -20.12 15.22 3.53
CA ILE A 788 -20.23 14.60 2.18
C ILE A 788 -21.29 13.48 2.20
N TYR A 789 -21.27 12.63 3.24
CA TYR A 789 -22.27 11.57 3.40
C TYR A 789 -23.69 12.14 3.48
N ASP A 790 -23.94 13.10 4.36
CA ASP A 790 -25.28 13.66 4.58
C ASP A 790 -25.80 14.32 3.31
N ALA A 791 -24.97 15.10 2.61
CA ALA A 791 -25.32 15.69 1.33
C ALA A 791 -25.63 14.64 0.26
N SER A 792 -24.84 13.57 0.18
CA SER A 792 -25.06 12.47 -0.77
C SER A 792 -26.41 11.79 -0.59
N GLN A 793 -26.84 11.63 0.68
CA GLN A 793 -28.16 11.07 0.99
C GLN A 793 -29.32 11.98 0.51
N ASN A 794 -29.14 13.31 0.63
CA ASN A 794 -30.12 14.26 0.13
C ASN A 794 -30.23 14.19 -1.41
N TYR A 795 -29.10 14.17 -2.12
CA TYR A 795 -29.07 14.00 -3.57
C TYR A 795 -29.70 12.69 -4.06
N GLN A 796 -29.38 11.60 -3.37
CA GLN A 796 -29.98 10.29 -3.71
C GLN A 796 -31.50 10.27 -3.49
N ALA A 797 -31.99 10.93 -2.44
CA ALA A 797 -33.43 11.05 -2.17
C ALA A 797 -34.17 11.84 -3.29
N GLU A 798 -33.47 12.78 -3.94
CA GLU A 798 -33.99 13.53 -5.09
C GLU A 798 -33.77 12.81 -6.43
N GLY A 799 -33.00 11.71 -6.44
CA GLY A 799 -32.63 10.99 -7.67
C GLY A 799 -31.56 11.72 -8.50
N THR A 800 -30.82 12.64 -7.92
CA THR A 800 -29.78 13.43 -8.60
C THR A 800 -28.47 12.65 -8.64
N PRO A 801 -27.92 12.33 -9.83
CA PRO A 801 -26.60 11.68 -9.92
C PRO A 801 -25.48 12.61 -9.47
N LEU A 802 -24.34 12.02 -9.08
CA LEU A 802 -23.21 12.74 -8.55
C LEU A 802 -21.94 12.48 -9.36
N VAL A 803 -21.04 13.48 -9.39
CA VAL A 803 -19.73 13.39 -10.00
C VAL A 803 -18.67 13.93 -9.03
N ILE A 804 -17.42 13.46 -9.21
CA ILE A 804 -16.23 13.99 -8.52
C ILE A 804 -15.35 14.65 -9.57
N LEU A 805 -14.80 15.82 -9.27
CA LEU A 805 -13.73 16.45 -10.03
C LEU A 805 -12.43 16.33 -9.24
N GLY A 806 -11.31 16.00 -9.90
CA GLY A 806 -10.02 15.88 -9.24
C GLY A 806 -8.84 16.28 -10.13
N GLY A 807 -7.66 16.34 -9.51
CA GLY A 807 -6.41 16.67 -10.20
C GLY A 807 -5.62 15.43 -10.63
N LYS A 808 -4.29 15.51 -10.52
CA LYS A 808 -3.35 14.45 -10.91
C LYS A 808 -3.22 13.38 -9.85
N GLU A 809 -2.84 12.17 -10.28
CA GLU A 809 -2.53 11.02 -9.41
C GLU A 809 -3.70 10.64 -8.47
N TYR A 810 -4.94 10.78 -8.95
CA TYR A 810 -6.13 10.49 -8.14
C TYR A 810 -6.20 9.00 -7.76
N GLY A 811 -6.36 8.72 -6.48
CA GLY A 811 -6.44 7.36 -5.94
C GLY A 811 -5.09 6.70 -5.69
N SER A 812 -4.00 7.48 -5.58
CA SER A 812 -2.68 6.97 -5.21
C SER A 812 -2.68 6.38 -3.78
N GLY A 813 -1.70 5.52 -3.47
CA GLY A 813 -1.54 4.94 -2.14
C GLY A 813 -1.99 3.49 -2.04
N SER A 814 -2.66 3.13 -0.93
CA SER A 814 -3.05 1.74 -0.65
C SER A 814 -4.10 1.21 -1.62
N SER A 815 -4.02 -0.09 -1.90
CA SER A 815 -5.05 -0.84 -2.62
C SER A 815 -6.34 -0.92 -1.77
N ARG A 816 -7.30 -0.03 -1.99
CA ARG A 816 -8.54 0.05 -1.21
C ARG A 816 -9.76 0.04 -2.13
N ASP A 817 -10.42 -1.09 -2.18
CA ASP A 817 -11.71 -1.25 -2.88
C ASP A 817 -12.79 -0.32 -2.32
N TRP A 818 -12.80 -0.09 -0.98
CA TRP A 818 -13.73 0.83 -0.34
C TRP A 818 -13.64 2.27 -0.85
N ALA A 819 -12.50 2.68 -1.42
CA ALA A 819 -12.41 3.96 -2.12
C ALA A 819 -13.35 4.03 -3.34
N ALA A 820 -13.60 2.91 -3.99
CA ALA A 820 -14.55 2.81 -5.11
C ALA A 820 -15.96 2.37 -4.64
N LYS A 821 -16.05 1.36 -3.75
CA LYS A 821 -17.32 0.90 -3.16
C LYS A 821 -18.07 2.06 -2.49
N GLY A 822 -17.39 2.81 -1.63
CA GLY A 822 -17.97 3.97 -0.96
C GLY A 822 -18.37 5.07 -1.95
N THR A 823 -17.52 5.37 -2.92
CA THR A 823 -17.81 6.34 -3.99
C THR A 823 -19.09 5.97 -4.76
N SER A 824 -19.22 4.70 -5.16
CA SER A 824 -20.44 4.19 -5.83
C SER A 824 -21.67 4.29 -4.93
N LEU A 825 -21.56 3.88 -3.67
CA LEU A 825 -22.68 3.88 -2.71
C LEU A 825 -23.12 5.30 -2.30
N LEU A 826 -22.26 6.30 -2.40
CA LEU A 826 -22.64 7.71 -2.27
C LEU A 826 -23.44 8.24 -3.47
N GLY A 827 -23.64 7.44 -4.53
CA GLY A 827 -24.40 7.85 -5.72
C GLY A 827 -23.54 8.48 -6.82
N VAL A 828 -22.22 8.43 -6.71
CA VAL A 828 -21.31 8.95 -7.74
C VAL A 828 -21.35 8.03 -8.96
N LYS A 829 -21.55 8.61 -10.15
CA LYS A 829 -21.62 7.92 -11.43
C LYS A 829 -20.36 8.07 -12.27
N ALA A 830 -19.66 9.20 -12.12
CA ALA A 830 -18.42 9.45 -12.83
C ALA A 830 -17.40 10.18 -11.95
N VAL A 831 -16.12 9.90 -12.19
CA VAL A 831 -15.00 10.62 -11.61
C VAL A 831 -14.19 11.20 -12.77
N ILE A 832 -14.03 12.53 -12.82
CA ILE A 832 -13.34 13.27 -13.89
C ILE A 832 -12.08 13.90 -13.30
N VAL A 833 -10.90 13.46 -13.74
CA VAL A 833 -9.61 13.87 -13.17
C VAL A 833 -8.57 14.16 -14.25
N GLU A 834 -7.42 14.74 -13.88
CA GLU A 834 -6.29 14.87 -14.81
C GLU A 834 -5.55 13.54 -15.04
N SER A 835 -5.41 12.71 -13.99
CA SER A 835 -4.86 11.36 -14.12
C SER A 835 -5.25 10.46 -12.94
N PHE A 836 -5.34 9.16 -13.21
CA PHE A 836 -5.64 8.13 -12.20
C PHE A 836 -4.42 7.29 -11.85
N GLU A 837 -4.38 6.81 -10.62
CA GLU A 837 -3.59 5.65 -10.26
C GLU A 837 -4.31 4.36 -10.68
N ARG A 838 -3.52 3.38 -11.15
CA ARG A 838 -4.02 2.17 -11.83
C ARG A 838 -5.09 1.41 -11.04
N ILE A 839 -4.78 1.05 -9.79
CA ILE A 839 -5.67 0.19 -8.99
C ILE A 839 -7.01 0.87 -8.72
N HIS A 840 -6.98 2.16 -8.39
CA HIS A 840 -8.21 2.89 -8.08
C HIS A 840 -9.09 3.07 -9.31
N ARG A 841 -8.49 3.33 -10.49
CA ARG A 841 -9.20 3.39 -11.78
C ARG A 841 -9.95 2.08 -12.05
N SER A 842 -9.26 0.94 -11.92
CA SER A 842 -9.83 -0.38 -12.12
C SER A 842 -10.96 -0.68 -11.12
N ASN A 843 -10.77 -0.32 -9.85
CA ASN A 843 -11.80 -0.48 -8.83
C ASN A 843 -13.06 0.35 -9.11
N LEU A 844 -12.95 1.56 -9.65
CA LEU A 844 -14.10 2.39 -10.05
C LEU A 844 -14.94 1.67 -11.10
N ILE A 845 -14.31 1.12 -12.16
CA ILE A 845 -14.97 0.33 -13.19
C ILE A 845 -15.63 -0.89 -12.57
N GLY A 846 -14.91 -1.60 -11.69
CA GLY A 846 -15.40 -2.75 -10.97
C GLY A 846 -16.65 -2.49 -10.13
N MET A 847 -16.91 -1.24 -9.76
CA MET A 847 -18.10 -0.79 -9.03
C MET A 847 -19.11 -0.01 -9.89
N GLY A 848 -18.97 -0.03 -11.21
CA GLY A 848 -19.89 0.65 -12.12
C GLY A 848 -19.80 2.18 -12.09
N VAL A 849 -18.66 2.73 -11.69
CA VAL A 849 -18.35 4.18 -11.76
C VAL A 849 -17.43 4.42 -12.95
N VAL A 850 -17.82 5.30 -13.87
CA VAL A 850 -17.00 5.56 -15.07
C VAL A 850 -15.84 6.49 -14.73
N PRO A 851 -14.57 6.07 -14.95
CA PRO A 851 -13.42 6.94 -14.83
C PRO A 851 -13.21 7.74 -16.11
N LEU A 852 -13.16 9.05 -15.98
CA LEU A 852 -12.96 9.98 -17.08
C LEU A 852 -11.74 10.86 -16.81
N GLN A 853 -11.04 11.21 -17.87
CA GLN A 853 -9.87 12.07 -17.77
C GLN A 853 -10.10 13.36 -18.58
N PHE A 854 -9.71 14.49 -18.01
CA PHE A 854 -9.72 15.77 -18.74
C PHE A 854 -8.89 15.68 -20.02
N PRO A 855 -9.19 16.49 -21.05
CA PRO A 855 -8.35 16.60 -22.24
C PRO A 855 -6.89 16.90 -21.85
N ALA A 856 -5.93 16.47 -22.66
CA ALA A 856 -4.51 16.65 -22.36
C ALA A 856 -4.16 18.12 -22.12
N GLY A 857 -3.60 18.41 -20.95
CA GLY A 857 -3.23 19.77 -20.52
C GLY A 857 -4.36 20.61 -19.94
N GLU A 858 -5.58 20.05 -19.84
CA GLU A 858 -6.73 20.69 -19.20
C GLU A 858 -6.99 20.12 -17.83
N SER A 859 -7.58 20.94 -16.97
CA SER A 859 -8.02 20.59 -15.63
C SER A 859 -9.36 21.28 -15.32
N TRP A 860 -9.98 20.94 -14.20
CA TRP A 860 -11.15 21.67 -13.74
C TRP A 860 -10.86 23.18 -13.53
N GLU A 861 -9.61 23.53 -13.17
CA GLU A 861 -9.17 24.90 -12.97
C GLU A 861 -9.04 25.65 -14.32
N SER A 862 -8.34 25.06 -15.31
CA SER A 862 -8.17 25.68 -16.64
C SER A 862 -9.48 25.83 -17.39
N LEU A 863 -10.43 24.91 -17.20
CA LEU A 863 -11.78 24.93 -17.76
C LEU A 863 -12.72 25.88 -16.98
N GLY A 864 -12.29 26.39 -15.84
CA GLY A 864 -13.08 27.31 -15.01
C GLY A 864 -14.29 26.65 -14.32
N LEU A 865 -14.21 25.34 -14.03
CA LEU A 865 -15.23 24.61 -13.29
C LEU A 865 -15.10 24.92 -11.79
N ASP A 866 -16.10 25.57 -11.20
CA ASP A 866 -16.11 25.87 -9.77
C ASP A 866 -16.87 24.85 -8.93
N GLY A 867 -17.60 23.93 -9.60
CA GLY A 867 -18.36 22.85 -8.99
C GLY A 867 -19.81 23.20 -8.63
N THR A 868 -20.27 24.38 -9.04
CA THR A 868 -21.69 24.78 -8.90
C THR A 868 -22.54 24.34 -10.09
N GLU A 869 -21.91 23.85 -11.15
CA GLU A 869 -22.54 23.45 -12.39
C GLU A 869 -23.37 22.18 -12.25
N SER A 870 -24.33 22.04 -13.16
CA SER A 870 -25.02 20.80 -13.50
C SER A 870 -24.25 20.11 -14.64
N ILE A 871 -23.77 18.89 -14.42
CA ILE A 871 -22.91 18.19 -15.38
C ILE A 871 -23.71 17.08 -16.08
N SER A 872 -23.70 17.09 -17.41
CA SER A 872 -24.23 16.04 -18.24
C SER A 872 -23.12 15.41 -19.08
N ILE A 873 -23.14 14.07 -19.20
CA ILE A 873 -22.12 13.30 -19.91
C ILE A 873 -22.87 12.41 -20.92
N SER A 874 -22.59 12.56 -22.21
CA SER A 874 -23.21 11.82 -23.29
C SER A 874 -22.19 11.00 -24.08
N GLY A 875 -22.62 9.86 -24.60
CA GLY A 875 -21.83 8.91 -25.37
C GLY A 875 -21.40 7.66 -24.58
N ILE A 876 -21.74 7.55 -23.29
CA ILE A 876 -21.47 6.35 -22.49
C ILE A 876 -22.34 5.18 -22.96
N GLU A 877 -23.56 5.46 -23.41
CA GLU A 877 -24.53 4.45 -23.89
C GLU A 877 -24.04 3.64 -25.11
N GLU A 878 -22.99 4.10 -25.85
CA GLU A 878 -22.37 3.37 -26.94
C GLU A 878 -21.80 1.99 -26.47
N LEU A 879 -21.50 1.87 -25.19
CA LEU A 879 -21.10 0.59 -24.59
C LEU A 879 -22.15 -0.52 -24.79
N ASN A 880 -23.45 -0.19 -24.91
CA ASN A 880 -24.50 -1.18 -25.16
C ASN A 880 -24.40 -1.79 -26.56
N GLU A 881 -23.75 -1.12 -27.49
CA GLU A 881 -23.54 -1.58 -28.86
C GLU A 881 -22.21 -2.39 -28.98
N GLY A 882 -21.49 -2.62 -27.85
CA GLY A 882 -20.22 -3.31 -27.83
C GLY A 882 -19.04 -2.43 -28.24
N VAL A 883 -19.25 -1.12 -28.33
CA VAL A 883 -18.21 -0.13 -28.62
C VAL A 883 -17.79 0.55 -27.33
N THR A 884 -16.49 0.50 -27.02
CA THR A 884 -15.93 1.32 -25.93
C THR A 884 -15.55 2.68 -26.49
N PRO A 885 -16.27 3.76 -26.14
CA PRO A 885 -15.96 5.09 -26.64
C PRO A 885 -14.58 5.52 -26.10
N LYS A 886 -13.77 6.16 -26.95
CA LYS A 886 -12.48 6.75 -26.50
C LYS A 886 -12.68 8.03 -25.73
N THR A 887 -13.71 8.80 -26.10
CA THR A 887 -14.10 10.05 -25.47
C THR A 887 -15.62 10.13 -25.34
N VAL A 888 -16.06 10.87 -24.34
CA VAL A 888 -17.48 11.22 -24.11
C VAL A 888 -17.61 12.73 -23.99
N HIS A 889 -18.75 13.24 -24.41
CA HIS A 889 -18.98 14.68 -24.40
C HIS A 889 -19.55 15.12 -23.04
N VAL A 890 -18.91 16.08 -22.41
CA VAL A 890 -19.27 16.64 -21.11
C VAL A 890 -19.77 18.06 -21.29
N VAL A 891 -20.95 18.35 -20.75
CA VAL A 891 -21.55 19.67 -20.70
C VAL A 891 -21.76 20.07 -19.25
N ALA A 892 -21.15 21.16 -18.83
CA ALA A 892 -21.27 21.76 -17.49
C ALA A 892 -22.07 23.06 -17.60
N GLU A 893 -23.34 23.02 -17.20
CA GLU A 893 -24.27 24.15 -17.30
C GLU A 893 -24.33 24.91 -15.96
N PRO A 894 -24.31 26.24 -15.99
CA PRO A 894 -24.55 27.05 -14.79
C PRO A 894 -25.90 26.73 -14.15
N THR A 895 -25.96 26.80 -12.83
CA THR A 895 -27.19 26.68 -12.05
C THR A 895 -27.48 27.99 -11.29
N GLU A 896 -28.57 27.99 -10.51
CA GLU A 896 -28.90 29.11 -9.60
C GLU A 896 -27.81 29.39 -8.53
N HIS A 897 -26.91 28.43 -8.31
CA HIS A 897 -25.80 28.54 -7.36
C HIS A 897 -24.50 29.04 -8.03
N SER A 898 -24.49 29.16 -9.34
CA SER A 898 -23.33 29.62 -10.10
C SER A 898 -23.24 31.16 -10.07
N ALA A 899 -22.04 31.69 -10.22
CA ALA A 899 -21.79 33.12 -10.30
C ALA A 899 -22.57 33.76 -11.49
N GLU A 900 -23.06 34.97 -11.32
CA GLU A 900 -23.78 35.70 -12.37
C GLU A 900 -22.89 35.85 -13.61
N GLY A 901 -23.41 35.47 -14.77
CA GLY A 901 -22.71 35.56 -16.05
C GLY A 901 -21.79 34.36 -16.36
N LYS A 902 -21.75 33.32 -15.51
CA LYS A 902 -21.03 32.11 -15.83
C LYS A 902 -21.57 31.46 -17.09
N GLN A 903 -20.67 31.01 -17.95
CA GLN A 903 -21.02 30.38 -19.22
C GLN A 903 -21.02 28.86 -19.09
N THR A 904 -21.79 28.18 -19.97
CA THR A 904 -21.68 26.74 -20.14
C THR A 904 -20.28 26.37 -20.63
N VAL A 905 -19.72 25.30 -20.06
CA VAL A 905 -18.41 24.75 -20.45
C VAL A 905 -18.65 23.38 -21.08
N GLU A 906 -18.07 23.16 -22.25
CA GLU A 906 -18.17 21.89 -22.98
C GLU A 906 -16.76 21.39 -23.29
N PHE A 907 -16.54 20.07 -23.10
CA PHE A 907 -15.28 19.42 -23.44
C PHE A 907 -15.48 17.92 -23.67
N ASP A 908 -14.52 17.28 -24.37
CA ASP A 908 -14.53 15.84 -24.60
C ASP A 908 -13.58 15.16 -23.59
N ALA A 909 -14.13 14.45 -22.63
CA ALA A 909 -13.36 13.70 -21.63
C ALA A 909 -12.92 12.35 -22.19
N VAL A 910 -11.68 11.94 -21.87
CA VAL A 910 -11.15 10.62 -22.26
C VAL A 910 -11.74 9.55 -21.35
N VAL A 911 -12.30 8.51 -21.95
CA VAL A 911 -12.81 7.34 -21.19
C VAL A 911 -11.64 6.44 -20.82
N ARG A 912 -11.54 6.11 -19.55
CA ARG A 912 -10.46 5.26 -19.01
C ARG A 912 -10.94 3.85 -18.69
N ILE A 913 -11.75 3.30 -19.57
CA ILE A 913 -12.02 1.86 -19.70
C ILE A 913 -11.02 1.36 -20.74
N ASP A 914 -9.92 0.80 -20.27
CA ASP A 914 -8.73 0.58 -21.09
C ASP A 914 -8.74 -0.78 -21.79
N THR A 915 -9.59 -1.74 -21.36
CA THR A 915 -9.69 -3.08 -21.96
C THR A 915 -11.13 -3.49 -22.27
N PRO A 916 -11.35 -4.39 -23.25
CA PRO A 916 -12.68 -4.98 -23.52
C PRO A 916 -13.29 -5.67 -22.30
N GLY A 917 -12.47 -6.37 -21.48
CA GLY A 917 -12.96 -7.01 -20.26
C GLY A 917 -13.51 -6.01 -19.25
N GLU A 918 -12.83 -4.86 -19.07
CA GLU A 918 -13.33 -3.78 -18.22
C GLU A 918 -14.66 -3.20 -18.74
N ALA A 919 -14.83 -3.12 -20.05
CA ALA A 919 -16.11 -2.70 -20.66
C ALA A 919 -17.23 -3.70 -20.34
N ASP A 920 -16.94 -5.01 -20.36
CA ASP A 920 -17.90 -6.04 -19.94
C ASP A 920 -18.30 -5.90 -18.48
N TYR A 921 -17.34 -5.62 -17.59
CA TYR A 921 -17.63 -5.37 -16.18
C TYR A 921 -18.55 -4.18 -16.00
N TYR A 922 -18.24 -3.06 -16.65
CA TYR A 922 -19.06 -1.85 -16.56
C TYR A 922 -20.50 -2.07 -17.10
N ARG A 923 -20.66 -2.76 -18.24
CA ARG A 923 -21.99 -3.13 -18.80
C ARG A 923 -22.82 -3.99 -17.87
N ASN A 924 -22.17 -4.78 -17.01
CA ASN A 924 -22.84 -5.62 -16.03
C ASN A 924 -23.16 -4.89 -14.71
N GLY A 925 -22.76 -3.62 -14.56
CA GLY A 925 -22.91 -2.85 -13.33
C GLY A 925 -21.79 -3.08 -12.32
N GLY A 926 -20.75 -3.82 -12.72
CA GLY A 926 -19.56 -4.13 -11.94
C GLY A 926 -19.05 -5.54 -12.20
N ILE A 927 -17.81 -5.81 -11.76
CA ILE A 927 -17.14 -7.08 -11.97
C ILE A 927 -17.83 -8.22 -11.18
N LEU A 928 -18.28 -7.96 -9.95
CA LEU A 928 -18.92 -8.98 -9.11
C LEU A 928 -20.27 -9.41 -9.70
N GLN A 929 -21.06 -8.47 -10.23
CA GLN A 929 -22.31 -8.77 -10.93
C GLN A 929 -22.06 -9.56 -12.23
N TYR A 930 -20.99 -9.21 -12.97
CA TYR A 930 -20.56 -9.96 -14.14
C TYR A 930 -20.22 -11.41 -13.78
N VAL A 931 -19.36 -11.61 -12.76
CA VAL A 931 -18.96 -12.93 -12.29
C VAL A 931 -20.16 -13.73 -11.80
N LEU A 932 -21.03 -13.12 -10.99
CA LEU A 932 -22.20 -13.79 -10.42
C LEU A 932 -23.13 -14.30 -11.52
N ARG A 933 -23.45 -13.49 -12.55
CA ARG A 933 -24.25 -13.93 -13.70
C ARG A 933 -23.60 -15.09 -14.46
N SER A 934 -22.27 -15.14 -14.53
CA SER A 934 -21.56 -16.23 -15.22
C SER A 934 -21.58 -17.54 -14.42
N LEU A 935 -21.85 -17.48 -13.12
CA LEU A 935 -21.85 -18.64 -12.23
C LEU A 935 -23.27 -19.20 -11.96
N VAL A 936 -24.32 -18.49 -12.22
CA VAL A 936 -25.72 -18.99 -12.16
C VAL A 936 -26.08 -19.76 -13.42
#